data_aadcd2cec49913865ef5aed1f377b7c1
#
_entry.id   aadcd2cec49913865ef5aed1f377b7c1
#
_cell.length_a   1.000
_cell.length_b   1.000
_cell.length_c   1.000
_cell.angle_alpha   90.00
_cell.angle_beta   90.00
_cell.angle_gamma   90.00
#
_symmetry.space_group_name_H-M   'P 1'
#
loop_
_entity.id
_entity.type
_entity.pdbx_description
1 polymer ?
#
loop_
_entity_poly.entity_id
_entity_poly.type
_entity_poly.pdbx_seq_one_letter_code
_entity_poly.pdbx_strand_id
1 'polypeptide(L)'
;MDDKLVRLITCLAKQEDVSTSTLSEFLCVSERTVRAYIKRAKELLSGIAEITTIKGQGYHLEVLNPELLDCWLNKEDQLPQTSNERVAYILDDLLNRSDWVTVDELSEILYVSRKTISADLKQVEEFLARFDLRIMRKSHYGIQIGGTEFNKRLCLASLVTSEEYSGSCHATVENNELIADVTKLVVECVEHHDVSLNDFAIRNLVIHIVVAINRIKQQRYVVGQEDSLKRIQCSYEYNVAQKLVNCLSSEFDVEFPQTEVAYIAIHLASKKMFKDISESPNLVITDDVFAVTRQMIDLVWSSFRFDFRNDLELHMSLARHIVPLSVRLHYNLQIENPLLTDIQYRMPLAYLMAMESSTILAKEYEATLSEHEVAYLALAFALALERKRTELPKKNVLCVCATGLGTSKILGIRIKEEFGPYIGSISTCNLSQISSIDFSHIDYVFSTVEIESPLPVPVCYSGFLLDDINKDQVVKDLLRRDEQEEFAKHFSEHLFFSHLAYRSKAEVLNFLISQLCNIERSNISVSEDEFRALVFDREALAMTAFGNLVALPHPSRPVSERTCVAVGLLDNPIDWDGHDVAAVFLISVSCSEDEKTRLFNKNMASLLMDKEAICSLVKHQSFSNFVGQITSSGDGLRKRG
;
A
#
# COMPACT_ATOMS: atom_id res chain seq x y z
N MET A 1 32.25 4.44 22.23
CA MET A 1 33.01 4.24 23.50
C MET A 1 33.46 2.79 23.55
N ASP A 2 34.42 2.40 24.37
CA ASP A 2 34.87 0.99 24.42
C ASP A 2 33.79 0.15 25.13
N ASP A 3 33.16 -0.82 24.47
CA ASP A 3 32.10 -1.71 25.01
C ASP A 3 32.48 -2.27 26.39
N LYS A 4 33.76 -2.55 26.60
CA LYS A 4 34.27 -3.03 27.88
C LYS A 4 34.24 -1.97 29.01
N LEU A 5 34.33 -0.68 28.66
CA LEU A 5 34.25 0.41 29.60
C LEU A 5 32.81 0.61 30.09
N VAL A 6 31.83 0.48 29.22
CA VAL A 6 30.40 0.55 29.59
C VAL A 6 30.00 -0.63 30.44
N ARG A 7 30.37 -1.84 30.02
CA ARG A 7 30.14 -3.04 30.84
C ARG A 7 30.77 -2.96 32.20
N LEU A 8 31.94 -2.32 32.34
CA LEU A 8 32.56 -2.04 33.60
C LEU A 8 31.71 -1.11 34.48
N ILE A 9 31.25 0.02 33.91
CA ILE A 9 30.42 1.00 34.65
C ILE A 9 29.06 0.39 35.02
N THR A 10 28.43 -0.35 34.12
CA THR A 10 27.17 -1.07 34.39
C THR A 10 27.33 -2.12 35.48
N CYS A 11 28.47 -2.82 35.53
CA CYS A 11 28.77 -3.78 36.59
C CYS A 11 28.94 -3.09 37.95
N LEU A 12 29.65 -1.95 37.96
CA LEU A 12 29.84 -1.15 39.19
C LEU A 12 28.53 -0.50 39.67
N ALA A 13 27.62 -0.14 38.77
CA ALA A 13 26.32 0.43 39.12
C ALA A 13 25.34 -0.60 39.71
N LYS A 14 25.51 -1.89 39.38
CA LYS A 14 24.65 -2.99 39.86
C LYS A 14 25.14 -3.69 41.14
N GLN A 15 26.38 -3.51 41.52
CA GLN A 15 27.00 -4.21 42.64
C GLN A 15 27.66 -3.20 43.59
N GLU A 16 27.50 -3.41 44.90
CA GLU A 16 28.01 -2.47 45.93
C GLU A 16 29.53 -2.35 45.90
N ASP A 17 30.28 -3.47 45.84
CA ASP A 17 31.75 -3.46 45.78
C ASP A 17 32.25 -4.56 44.83
N VAL A 18 33.10 -4.22 43.87
CA VAL A 18 33.58 -5.17 42.87
C VAL A 18 35.11 -5.25 42.88
N SER A 19 35.66 -6.45 43.09
CA SER A 19 37.10 -6.65 43.10
C SER A 19 37.74 -6.50 41.71
N THR A 20 39.03 -6.16 41.65
CA THR A 20 39.76 -6.08 40.37
C THR A 20 39.80 -7.41 39.63
N SER A 21 39.85 -8.53 40.37
CA SER A 21 39.83 -9.89 39.79
C SER A 21 38.47 -10.20 39.19
N THR A 22 37.36 -9.88 39.86
CA THR A 22 36.00 -10.06 39.34
C THR A 22 35.77 -9.25 38.05
N LEU A 23 36.23 -7.99 38.03
CA LEU A 23 36.15 -7.16 36.80
C LEU A 23 37.03 -7.69 35.68
N SER A 24 38.20 -8.27 36.00
CA SER A 24 39.11 -8.89 35.04
C SER A 24 38.48 -10.09 34.37
N GLU A 25 37.82 -10.97 35.15
CA GLU A 25 37.09 -12.12 34.66
C GLU A 25 35.84 -11.72 33.83
N PHE A 26 35.04 -10.79 34.36
CA PHE A 26 33.82 -10.31 33.72
C PHE A 26 34.07 -9.67 32.35
N LEU A 27 35.16 -8.88 32.26
CA LEU A 27 35.51 -8.18 30.99
C LEU A 27 36.45 -8.98 30.11
N CYS A 28 36.92 -10.15 30.53
CA CYS A 28 37.93 -10.95 29.86
C CYS A 28 39.19 -10.14 29.48
N VAL A 29 39.74 -9.37 30.44
CA VAL A 29 40.94 -8.54 30.26
C VAL A 29 41.86 -8.66 31.45
N SER A 30 43.14 -8.24 31.32
CA SER A 30 44.08 -8.25 32.45
C SER A 30 43.70 -7.22 33.53
N GLU A 31 44.05 -7.48 34.79
CA GLU A 31 43.87 -6.52 35.89
C GLU A 31 44.52 -5.15 35.62
N ARG A 32 45.64 -5.13 34.89
CA ARG A 32 46.28 -3.88 34.43
C ARG A 32 45.39 -3.09 33.53
N THR A 33 44.66 -3.77 32.63
CA THR A 33 43.70 -3.16 31.72
C THR A 33 42.46 -2.66 32.47
N VAL A 34 41.97 -3.42 33.46
CA VAL A 34 40.89 -2.97 34.35
C VAL A 34 41.24 -1.64 35.02
N ARG A 35 42.45 -1.50 35.58
CA ARG A 35 42.89 -0.26 36.19
C ARG A 35 42.94 0.92 35.22
N ALA A 36 43.31 0.68 33.97
CA ALA A 36 43.26 1.71 32.96
C ALA A 36 41.81 2.11 32.60
N TYR A 37 40.89 1.16 32.53
CA TYR A 37 39.46 1.44 32.35
C TYR A 37 38.84 2.20 33.55
N ILE A 38 39.17 1.84 34.76
CA ILE A 38 38.74 2.57 35.97
C ILE A 38 39.21 4.04 35.95
N LYS A 39 40.45 4.29 35.54
CA LYS A 39 40.96 5.67 35.42
C LYS A 39 40.14 6.45 34.37
N ARG A 40 39.87 5.86 33.22
CA ARG A 40 39.09 6.47 32.18
C ARG A 40 37.62 6.66 32.56
N ALA A 41 37.02 5.70 33.28
CA ALA A 41 35.68 5.81 33.85
C ALA A 41 35.54 6.99 34.84
N LYS A 42 36.53 7.20 35.70
CA LYS A 42 36.56 8.36 36.61
C LYS A 42 36.55 9.70 35.89
N GLU A 43 37.29 9.79 34.77
CA GLU A 43 37.33 11.02 33.94
C GLU A 43 35.98 11.25 33.25
N LEU A 44 35.33 10.20 32.75
CA LEU A 44 34.05 10.28 32.01
C LEU A 44 32.84 10.53 32.92
N LEU A 45 32.83 9.98 34.10
CA LEU A 45 31.74 10.12 35.08
C LEU A 45 31.89 11.35 35.99
N SER A 46 32.83 12.23 35.72
CA SER A 46 33.06 13.44 36.53
C SER A 46 31.78 14.28 36.64
N GLY A 47 31.29 14.49 37.87
CA GLY A 47 30.02 15.20 38.13
C GLY A 47 28.75 14.35 38.03
N ILE A 48 28.84 13.10 37.60
CA ILE A 48 27.73 12.15 37.50
C ILE A 48 27.82 11.10 38.61
N ALA A 49 28.99 10.47 38.73
CA ALA A 49 29.28 9.49 39.77
C ALA A 49 30.77 9.48 40.11
N GLU A 50 31.12 9.03 41.30
CA GLU A 50 32.50 8.94 41.78
C GLU A 50 32.90 7.48 42.03
N ILE A 51 34.02 7.03 41.43
CA ILE A 51 34.52 5.68 41.65
C ILE A 51 35.58 5.73 42.75
N THR A 52 35.28 5.17 43.89
CA THR A 52 36.21 5.08 45.04
C THR A 52 36.90 3.72 45.07
N THR A 53 38.08 3.66 45.71
CA THR A 53 38.82 2.41 45.87
C THR A 53 38.80 2.02 47.35
N ILE A 54 38.21 0.86 47.65
CA ILE A 54 38.11 0.35 49.03
C ILE A 54 39.22 -0.70 49.21
N LYS A 55 40.09 -0.46 50.20
CA LYS A 55 41.25 -1.31 50.44
C LYS A 55 40.83 -2.73 50.85
N GLY A 56 41.17 -3.71 50.02
CA GLY A 56 40.84 -5.12 50.23
C GLY A 56 39.48 -5.57 49.66
N GLN A 57 38.62 -4.67 49.18
CA GLN A 57 37.29 -4.99 48.62
C GLN A 57 37.18 -4.68 47.10
N GLY A 58 37.89 -3.66 46.60
CA GLY A 58 37.90 -3.34 45.17
C GLY A 58 37.44 -1.92 44.86
N TYR A 59 36.50 -1.76 43.95
CA TYR A 59 35.97 -0.48 43.48
C TYR A 59 34.50 -0.36 43.83
N HIS A 60 34.10 0.83 44.28
CA HIS A 60 32.73 1.22 44.59
C HIS A 60 32.33 2.42 43.75
N LEU A 61 31.10 2.43 43.21
CA LEU A 61 30.53 3.54 42.45
C LEU A 61 29.53 4.30 43.34
N GLU A 62 29.87 5.51 43.72
CA GLU A 62 28.97 6.41 44.43
C GLU A 62 28.26 7.31 43.40
N VAL A 63 26.94 7.15 43.27
CA VAL A 63 26.13 7.88 42.30
C VAL A 63 25.76 9.25 42.85
N LEU A 64 26.27 10.32 42.26
CA LEU A 64 25.99 11.71 42.63
C LEU A 64 24.67 12.21 42.03
N ASN A 65 24.36 11.79 40.81
CA ASN A 65 23.14 12.14 40.12
C ASN A 65 22.56 10.91 39.37
N PRO A 66 21.55 10.23 39.96
CA PRO A 66 20.95 9.03 39.38
C PRO A 66 20.35 9.25 37.97
N GLU A 67 19.68 10.39 37.75
CA GLU A 67 19.03 10.69 36.45
C GLU A 67 20.09 10.87 35.35
N LEU A 68 21.21 11.53 35.64
CA LEU A 68 22.31 11.69 34.70
C LEU A 68 23.06 10.38 34.45
N LEU A 69 23.18 9.51 35.45
CA LEU A 69 23.81 8.20 35.29
C LEU A 69 22.92 7.28 34.43
N ASP A 70 21.62 7.24 34.69
CA ASP A 70 20.66 6.48 33.88
C ASP A 70 20.64 7.01 32.44
N CYS A 71 20.62 8.31 32.24
CA CYS A 71 20.74 8.92 30.93
C CYS A 71 22.06 8.55 30.23
N TRP A 72 23.18 8.49 30.99
CA TRP A 72 24.48 8.11 30.44
C TRP A 72 24.57 6.62 30.08
N LEU A 73 24.03 5.73 30.93
CA LEU A 73 23.95 4.29 30.66
C LEU A 73 23.01 3.96 29.52
N ASN A 74 21.89 4.64 29.43
CA ASN A 74 20.90 4.43 28.35
C ASN A 74 21.32 5.04 27.00
N LYS A 75 22.24 6.03 27.00
CA LYS A 75 22.78 6.58 25.72
C LYS A 75 23.56 5.57 24.89
N GLU A 76 24.12 4.53 25.46
CA GLU A 76 24.89 3.53 24.71
C GLU A 76 24.08 2.32 24.23
N ASP A 77 22.96 2.00 24.89
CA ASP A 77 22.00 1.03 24.34
C ASP A 77 21.27 1.58 23.09
N GLN A 78 21.47 2.85 22.77
CA GLN A 78 20.80 3.57 21.67
C GLN A 78 21.69 3.84 20.45
N LEU A 79 22.95 3.40 20.42
CA LEU A 79 23.75 3.53 19.20
C LEU A 79 23.21 2.58 18.11
N PRO A 80 22.92 3.09 16.89
CA PRO A 80 22.38 2.30 15.81
C PRO A 80 23.30 1.13 15.44
N GLN A 81 22.79 -0.10 15.56
CA GLN A 81 23.53 -1.33 15.30
C GLN A 81 23.37 -1.80 13.85
N THR A 82 22.17 -1.64 13.30
CA THR A 82 21.85 -2.05 11.92
C THR A 82 22.02 -0.91 10.91
N SER A 83 22.04 -1.21 9.63
CA SER A 83 22.07 -0.18 8.57
C SER A 83 20.83 0.72 8.63
N ASN A 84 19.64 0.15 8.82
CA ASN A 84 18.38 0.90 8.87
C ASN A 84 18.37 1.87 10.07
N GLU A 85 18.82 1.42 11.24
CA GLU A 85 18.94 2.29 12.43
C GLU A 85 19.93 3.43 12.19
N ARG A 86 21.08 3.18 11.51
CA ARG A 86 22.04 4.24 11.17
C ARG A 86 21.48 5.22 10.16
N VAL A 87 20.77 4.73 9.14
CA VAL A 87 20.09 5.57 8.15
C VAL A 87 19.05 6.48 8.83
N ALA A 88 18.24 5.92 9.75
CA ALA A 88 17.28 6.70 10.52
C ALA A 88 17.97 7.77 11.39
N TYR A 89 19.04 7.42 12.08
CA TYR A 89 19.82 8.37 12.87
C TYR A 89 20.40 9.49 12.01
N ILE A 90 21.01 9.16 10.85
CA ILE A 90 21.59 10.15 9.93
C ILE A 90 20.49 11.07 9.39
N LEU A 91 19.33 10.53 9.05
CA LEU A 91 18.18 11.33 8.57
C LEU A 91 17.71 12.30 9.64
N ASP A 92 17.47 11.81 10.88
CA ASP A 92 17.02 12.64 12.00
C ASP A 92 18.05 13.72 12.34
N ASP A 93 19.33 13.36 12.45
CA ASP A 93 20.42 14.28 12.75
C ASP A 93 20.54 15.36 11.65
N LEU A 94 20.61 14.99 10.37
CA LEU A 94 20.76 15.93 9.26
C LEU A 94 19.53 16.85 9.06
N LEU A 95 18.31 16.36 9.32
CA LEU A 95 17.08 17.15 9.26
C LEU A 95 17.00 18.19 10.39
N ASN A 96 17.53 17.85 11.56
CA ASN A 96 17.52 18.70 12.75
C ASN A 96 18.75 19.65 12.84
N ARG A 97 19.78 19.45 12.04
CA ARG A 97 20.96 20.36 12.01
C ARG A 97 20.70 21.64 11.20
N SER A 98 21.36 22.71 11.59
CA SER A 98 21.49 23.95 10.82
C SER A 98 22.87 24.11 10.18
N ASP A 99 23.86 23.41 10.70
CA ASP A 99 25.27 23.45 10.29
C ASP A 99 25.63 22.29 9.33
N TRP A 100 26.78 22.39 8.71
CA TRP A 100 27.35 21.36 7.85
C TRP A 100 28.03 20.29 8.72
N VAL A 101 27.90 19.02 8.32
CA VAL A 101 28.58 17.89 8.99
C VAL A 101 29.44 17.14 7.98
N THR A 102 30.62 16.71 8.41
CA THR A 102 31.52 15.93 7.55
C THR A 102 31.21 14.43 7.66
N VAL A 103 31.58 13.65 6.64
CA VAL A 103 31.50 12.20 6.68
C VAL A 103 32.37 11.61 7.81
N ASP A 104 33.45 12.34 8.16
CA ASP A 104 34.33 11.95 9.26
C ASP A 104 33.65 12.09 10.60
N GLU A 105 32.99 13.19 10.86
CA GLU A 105 32.21 13.41 12.08
C GLU A 105 31.11 12.37 12.23
N LEU A 106 30.35 12.05 11.15
CA LEU A 106 29.35 10.98 11.17
C LEU A 106 29.99 9.60 11.45
N SER A 107 31.17 9.34 10.86
CA SER A 107 31.95 8.12 11.08
C SER A 107 32.38 7.98 12.56
N GLU A 108 32.78 9.09 13.19
CA GLU A 108 33.17 9.15 14.60
C GLU A 108 31.96 9.00 15.53
N ILE A 109 30.85 9.68 15.23
CA ILE A 109 29.60 9.62 16.04
C ILE A 109 29.03 8.19 16.03
N LEU A 110 28.96 7.55 14.85
CA LEU A 110 28.35 6.23 14.68
C LEU A 110 29.33 5.06 14.84
N TYR A 111 30.60 5.33 15.11
CA TYR A 111 31.67 4.33 15.28
C TYR A 111 31.79 3.34 14.12
N VAL A 112 31.58 3.80 12.88
CA VAL A 112 31.69 2.98 11.67
C VAL A 112 32.67 3.60 10.67
N SER A 113 33.07 2.82 9.65
CA SER A 113 34.01 3.30 8.63
C SER A 113 33.37 4.36 7.71
N ARG A 114 34.17 5.28 7.14
CA ARG A 114 33.73 6.22 6.09
C ARG A 114 33.03 5.51 4.91
N LYS A 115 33.49 4.28 4.58
CA LYS A 115 32.88 3.49 3.51
C LYS A 115 31.46 3.06 3.86
N THR A 116 31.23 2.71 5.12
CA THR A 116 29.90 2.36 5.65
C THR A 116 28.98 3.58 5.60
N ILE A 117 29.42 4.74 6.12
CA ILE A 117 28.64 5.99 6.01
C ILE A 117 28.32 6.34 4.56
N SER A 118 29.26 6.17 3.63
CA SER A 118 29.01 6.44 2.20
C SER A 118 27.97 5.50 1.58
N ALA A 119 27.85 4.27 2.08
CA ALA A 119 26.80 3.34 1.66
C ALA A 119 25.44 3.72 2.28
N ASP A 120 25.43 4.04 3.58
CA ASP A 120 24.22 4.48 4.29
C ASP A 120 23.68 5.80 3.71
N LEU A 121 24.55 6.75 3.31
CA LEU A 121 24.16 8.02 2.66
C LEU A 121 23.44 7.82 1.32
N LYS A 122 23.64 6.73 0.60
CA LYS A 122 22.86 6.44 -0.61
C LYS A 122 21.40 6.14 -0.26
N GLN A 123 21.17 5.35 0.78
CA GLN A 123 19.82 5.07 1.25
C GLN A 123 19.16 6.34 1.81
N VAL A 124 19.93 7.19 2.50
CA VAL A 124 19.47 8.52 2.93
C VAL A 124 19.04 9.37 1.73
N GLU A 125 19.83 9.41 0.64
CA GLU A 125 19.48 10.15 -0.59
C GLU A 125 18.20 9.61 -1.25
N GLU A 126 18.05 8.29 -1.32
CA GLU A 126 16.85 7.63 -1.86
C GLU A 126 15.60 7.96 -1.02
N PHE A 127 15.72 7.97 0.31
CA PHE A 127 14.62 8.36 1.20
C PHE A 127 14.25 9.84 1.04
N LEU A 128 15.26 10.73 1.04
CA LEU A 128 15.06 12.18 0.89
C LEU A 128 14.42 12.57 -0.45
N ALA A 129 14.74 11.84 -1.53
CA ALA A 129 14.19 12.10 -2.86
C ALA A 129 12.67 11.98 -2.91
N ARG A 130 12.06 11.12 -2.08
CA ARG A 130 10.60 10.96 -1.97
C ARG A 130 9.90 12.25 -1.51
N PHE A 131 10.64 13.14 -0.84
CA PHE A 131 10.13 14.40 -0.27
C PHE A 131 10.70 15.63 -0.98
N ASP A 132 11.25 15.49 -2.19
CA ASP A 132 11.92 16.58 -2.93
C ASP A 132 13.01 17.25 -2.10
N LEU A 133 13.73 16.45 -1.29
CA LEU A 133 14.90 16.87 -0.52
C LEU A 133 16.17 16.28 -1.14
N ARG A 134 17.29 16.94 -0.94
CA ARG A 134 18.58 16.48 -1.47
C ARG A 134 19.71 16.76 -0.50
N ILE A 135 20.78 15.94 -0.54
CA ILE A 135 22.02 16.22 0.16
C ILE A 135 22.82 17.24 -0.65
N MET A 136 23.04 18.42 -0.08
CA MET A 136 23.98 19.41 -0.59
C MET A 136 25.38 19.05 -0.09
N ARG A 137 26.38 19.13 -0.98
CA ARG A 137 27.79 18.85 -0.67
C ARG A 137 28.61 20.11 -0.90
N LYS A 138 29.42 20.49 0.08
CA LYS A 138 30.32 21.65 -0.01
C LYS A 138 31.74 21.23 0.39
N SER A 139 32.69 21.46 -0.52
CA SER A 139 34.10 21.10 -0.28
C SER A 139 34.60 21.72 1.02
N HIS A 140 35.25 20.92 1.87
CA HIS A 140 35.77 21.26 3.19
C HIS A 140 34.74 21.56 4.28
N TYR A 141 33.48 21.63 3.98
CA TYR A 141 32.40 21.84 4.97
C TYR A 141 31.60 20.57 5.27
N GLY A 142 31.45 19.67 4.29
CA GLY A 142 30.73 18.44 4.45
C GLY A 142 29.39 18.41 3.71
N ILE A 143 28.36 17.91 4.37
CA ILE A 143 27.00 17.67 3.83
C ILE A 143 25.94 18.38 4.66
N GLN A 144 24.83 18.74 4.03
CA GLN A 144 23.66 19.34 4.67
C GLN A 144 22.42 19.03 3.81
N ILE A 145 21.20 18.95 4.41
CA ILE A 145 19.96 18.76 3.65
C ILE A 145 19.45 20.09 3.11
N GLY A 146 19.29 20.14 1.77
CA GLY A 146 18.62 21.23 1.05
C GLY A 146 17.18 20.88 0.70
N GLY A 147 16.31 21.89 0.72
CA GLY A 147 14.88 21.80 0.42
C GLY A 147 14.06 22.70 1.34
N THR A 148 12.74 22.76 1.12
CA THR A 148 11.81 23.59 1.87
C THR A 148 11.61 23.06 3.30
N GLU A 149 11.26 23.93 4.23
CA GLU A 149 10.94 23.52 5.60
C GLU A 149 9.69 22.63 5.63
N PHE A 150 8.73 22.88 4.74
CA PHE A 150 7.55 22.03 4.56
C PHE A 150 7.95 20.59 4.26
N ASN A 151 8.79 20.37 3.27
CA ASN A 151 9.27 19.03 2.87
C ASN A 151 10.12 18.35 3.95
N LYS A 152 10.93 19.11 4.68
CA LYS A 152 11.70 18.59 5.82
C LYS A 152 10.78 18.05 6.92
N ARG A 153 9.68 18.73 7.22
CA ARG A 153 8.69 18.27 8.20
C ARG A 153 7.92 17.05 7.73
N LEU A 154 7.59 16.98 6.43
CA LEU A 154 6.98 15.76 5.86
C LEU A 154 7.92 14.56 6.02
N CYS A 155 9.19 14.74 5.72
CA CYS A 155 10.23 13.73 5.87
C CYS A 155 10.38 13.27 7.33
N LEU A 156 10.44 14.22 8.28
CA LEU A 156 10.51 13.92 9.73
C LEU A 156 9.27 13.15 10.21
N ALA A 157 8.08 13.57 9.82
CA ALA A 157 6.85 12.88 10.20
C ALA A 157 6.77 11.46 9.62
N SER A 158 7.21 11.28 8.38
CA SER A 158 7.30 9.95 7.74
C SER A 158 8.31 9.05 8.44
N LEU A 159 9.45 9.59 8.86
CA LEU A 159 10.47 8.84 9.59
C LEU A 159 9.93 8.30 10.92
N VAL A 160 9.11 9.09 11.62
CA VAL A 160 8.47 8.71 12.89
C VAL A 160 7.37 7.65 12.69
N THR A 161 6.65 7.70 11.58
CA THR A 161 5.52 6.78 11.32
C THR A 161 5.94 5.49 10.63
N SER A 162 7.14 5.43 10.06
CA SER A 162 7.64 4.27 9.32
C SER A 162 7.96 3.10 10.27
N GLU A 163 7.42 1.90 9.98
CA GLU A 163 7.76 0.67 10.69
C GLU A 163 9.23 0.30 10.55
N GLU A 164 9.83 0.62 9.41
CA GLU A 164 11.22 0.32 9.06
C GLU A 164 12.23 1.07 9.94
N TYR A 165 11.85 2.26 10.44
CA TYR A 165 12.72 3.18 11.19
C TYR A 165 12.21 3.51 12.59
N SER A 166 11.08 2.96 13.02
CA SER A 166 10.34 3.33 14.24
C SER A 166 11.10 3.12 15.56
N GLY A 167 12.20 2.38 15.57
CA GLY A 167 13.01 2.14 16.79
C GLY A 167 14.14 3.14 17.01
N SER A 168 14.43 4.03 16.07
CA SER A 168 15.70 4.77 16.04
C SER A 168 15.56 6.31 16.10
N CYS A 169 14.33 6.84 16.10
CA CYS A 169 14.08 8.28 16.10
C CYS A 169 13.90 8.82 17.53
N HIS A 170 15.00 9.14 18.20
CA HIS A 170 14.99 9.56 19.61
C HIS A 170 14.71 11.05 19.84
N ALA A 171 15.06 11.92 18.87
CA ALA A 171 15.03 13.36 19.12
C ALA A 171 13.66 14.03 18.87
N THR A 172 12.79 13.41 18.05
CA THR A 172 11.57 14.07 17.60
C THR A 172 10.33 13.67 18.40
N VAL A 173 10.34 12.53 19.12
CA VAL A 173 9.14 11.94 19.75
C VAL A 173 9.37 11.50 21.21
N GLU A 174 10.49 11.87 21.84
CA GLU A 174 10.79 11.49 23.24
C GLU A 174 9.80 12.06 24.28
N ASN A 175 8.84 12.90 23.87
CA ASN A 175 7.90 13.49 24.80
C ASN A 175 6.49 12.87 24.65
N ASN A 176 6.31 11.69 25.25
CA ASN A 176 5.00 11.02 25.32
C ASN A 176 3.91 11.93 25.93
N GLU A 177 4.28 12.85 26.84
CA GLU A 177 3.37 13.83 27.41
C GLU A 177 2.91 14.83 26.35
N LEU A 178 3.82 15.39 25.54
CA LEU A 178 3.48 16.32 24.45
C LEU A 178 2.54 15.65 23.43
N ILE A 179 2.79 14.40 23.08
CA ILE A 179 1.91 13.65 22.16
C ILE A 179 0.52 13.46 22.78
N ALA A 180 0.43 13.11 24.06
CA ALA A 180 -0.84 12.91 24.74
C ALA A 180 -1.64 14.22 24.84
N ASP A 181 -1.01 15.33 25.20
CA ASP A 181 -1.63 16.64 25.32
C ASP A 181 -2.11 17.16 23.94
N VAL A 182 -1.25 17.06 22.91
CA VAL A 182 -1.64 17.43 21.53
C VAL A 182 -2.79 16.55 21.04
N THR A 183 -2.77 15.23 21.33
CA THR A 183 -3.85 14.31 20.95
C THR A 183 -5.17 14.75 21.57
N LYS A 184 -5.18 15.09 22.85
CA LYS A 184 -6.38 15.56 23.55
C LYS A 184 -6.95 16.82 22.89
N LEU A 185 -6.12 17.83 22.65
CA LEU A 185 -6.55 19.09 22.01
C LEU A 185 -7.05 18.87 20.58
N VAL A 186 -6.41 18.00 19.81
CA VAL A 186 -6.85 17.65 18.45
C VAL A 186 -8.21 16.97 18.47
N VAL A 187 -8.42 15.96 19.33
CA VAL A 187 -9.70 15.24 19.45
C VAL A 187 -10.82 16.18 19.87
N GLU A 188 -10.62 16.98 20.92
CA GLU A 188 -11.60 17.95 21.39
C GLU A 188 -11.97 18.98 20.29
N CYS A 189 -10.97 19.47 19.55
CA CYS A 189 -11.20 20.44 18.47
C CYS A 189 -11.97 19.82 17.29
N VAL A 190 -11.59 18.61 16.88
CA VAL A 190 -12.18 17.89 15.74
C VAL A 190 -13.65 17.54 16.03
N GLU A 191 -13.95 17.04 17.24
CA GLU A 191 -15.31 16.73 17.69
C GLU A 191 -16.17 18.00 17.77
N HIS A 192 -15.64 19.08 18.33
CA HIS A 192 -16.38 20.32 18.49
C HIS A 192 -16.73 21.02 17.16
N HIS A 193 -15.95 20.74 16.11
CA HIS A 193 -16.12 21.36 14.79
C HIS A 193 -16.63 20.39 13.73
N ASP A 194 -17.13 19.22 14.13
CA ASP A 194 -17.68 18.18 13.22
C ASP A 194 -16.77 17.85 12.02
N VAL A 195 -15.45 17.77 12.28
CA VAL A 195 -14.47 17.30 11.31
C VAL A 195 -14.29 15.80 11.52
N SER A 196 -14.73 15.00 10.56
CA SER A 196 -14.59 13.55 10.65
C SER A 196 -13.17 13.12 10.25
N LEU A 197 -12.43 12.55 11.20
CA LEU A 197 -11.13 11.91 11.02
C LEU A 197 -11.19 10.51 11.62
N ASN A 198 -10.52 9.53 11.03
CA ASN A 198 -10.32 8.24 11.68
C ASN A 198 -9.10 8.29 12.62
N ASP A 199 -8.94 7.27 13.46
CA ASP A 199 -7.85 7.20 14.45
C ASP A 199 -6.46 7.30 13.82
N PHE A 200 -6.28 6.72 12.63
CA PHE A 200 -5.03 6.80 11.88
C PHE A 200 -4.74 8.25 11.41
N ALA A 201 -5.76 8.94 10.89
CA ALA A 201 -5.65 10.33 10.47
C ALA A 201 -5.37 11.27 11.66
N ILE A 202 -6.00 11.04 12.82
CA ILE A 202 -5.75 11.78 14.06
C ILE A 202 -4.30 11.58 14.50
N ARG A 203 -3.84 10.32 14.61
CA ARG A 203 -2.45 10.02 14.99
C ARG A 203 -1.45 10.69 14.06
N ASN A 204 -1.66 10.61 12.76
CA ASN A 204 -0.78 11.24 11.77
C ASN A 204 -0.79 12.78 11.89
N LEU A 205 -1.97 13.40 12.08
CA LEU A 205 -2.10 14.84 12.30
C LEU A 205 -1.35 15.28 13.57
N VAL A 206 -1.49 14.54 14.68
CA VAL A 206 -0.77 14.79 15.93
C VAL A 206 0.73 14.80 15.71
N ILE A 207 1.28 13.83 14.97
CA ILE A 207 2.72 13.77 14.67
C ILE A 207 3.15 15.02 13.91
N HIS A 208 2.40 15.46 12.89
CA HIS A 208 2.72 16.68 12.15
C HIS A 208 2.68 17.93 13.04
N ILE A 209 1.75 18.02 13.99
CA ILE A 209 1.66 19.12 14.94
C ILE A 209 2.84 19.10 15.92
N VAL A 210 3.20 17.94 16.46
CA VAL A 210 4.36 17.78 17.38
C VAL A 210 5.66 18.18 16.67
N VAL A 211 5.85 17.72 15.41
CA VAL A 211 6.98 18.14 14.58
C VAL A 211 6.95 19.66 14.39
N ALA A 212 5.80 20.25 14.08
CA ALA A 212 5.65 21.69 13.88
C ALA A 212 6.03 22.46 15.17
N ILE A 213 5.52 22.08 16.34
CA ILE A 213 5.86 22.71 17.62
C ILE A 213 7.37 22.69 17.88
N ASN A 214 8.01 21.53 17.70
CA ASN A 214 9.46 21.39 17.90
C ASN A 214 10.27 22.26 16.93
N ARG A 215 9.83 22.35 15.66
CA ARG A 215 10.48 23.19 14.65
C ARG A 215 10.29 24.69 14.91
N ILE A 216 9.10 25.10 15.35
CA ILE A 216 8.81 26.49 15.72
C ILE A 216 9.67 26.92 16.93
N LYS A 217 9.80 26.06 17.97
CA LYS A 217 10.69 26.32 19.11
C LYS A 217 12.16 26.52 18.67
N GLN A 218 12.56 25.92 17.56
CA GLN A 218 13.89 26.11 16.94
C GLN A 218 13.91 27.31 15.97
N GLN A 219 12.86 28.13 15.90
CA GLN A 219 12.71 29.26 14.98
C GLN A 219 12.76 28.88 13.49
N ARG A 220 12.31 27.68 13.15
CA ARG A 220 12.27 27.14 11.78
C ARG A 220 10.81 27.10 11.31
N TYR A 221 10.43 28.12 10.56
CA TYR A 221 9.05 28.30 10.11
C TYR A 221 8.86 27.84 8.67
N VAL A 222 7.67 27.37 8.36
CA VAL A 222 7.27 27.10 6.97
C VAL A 222 7.18 28.43 6.23
N VAL A 223 7.91 28.54 5.12
CA VAL A 223 7.80 29.71 4.23
C VAL A 223 6.81 29.33 3.13
N GLY A 224 5.63 29.92 3.15
CA GLY A 224 4.58 29.67 2.16
C GLY A 224 4.77 30.51 0.89
N GLN A 225 4.45 29.93 -0.28
CA GLN A 225 4.18 30.72 -1.49
C GLN A 225 2.80 31.39 -1.31
N GLU A 226 2.71 32.71 -1.58
CA GLU A 226 1.49 33.51 -1.34
C GLU A 226 0.23 32.92 -1.99
N ASP A 227 0.33 32.32 -3.17
CA ASP A 227 -0.82 31.78 -3.90
C ASP A 227 -1.36 30.47 -3.28
N SER A 228 -0.48 29.61 -2.74
CA SER A 228 -0.89 28.40 -2.03
C SER A 228 -1.58 28.72 -0.70
N LEU A 229 -1.10 29.76 0.00
CA LEU A 229 -1.72 30.25 1.24
C LEU A 229 -3.12 30.82 1.00
N LYS A 230 -3.34 31.59 -0.07
CA LYS A 230 -4.64 32.19 -0.40
C LYS A 230 -5.73 31.16 -0.62
N ARG A 231 -5.40 30.03 -1.26
CA ARG A 231 -6.38 28.95 -1.52
C ARG A 231 -6.87 28.31 -0.24
N ILE A 232 -5.96 27.92 0.66
CA ILE A 232 -6.33 27.22 1.90
C ILE A 232 -7.00 28.17 2.92
N GLN A 233 -6.66 29.47 2.93
CA GLN A 233 -7.23 30.46 3.86
C GLN A 233 -8.74 30.64 3.74
N CYS A 234 -9.31 30.36 2.55
CA CYS A 234 -10.75 30.41 2.32
C CYS A 234 -11.47 29.11 2.71
N SER A 235 -10.77 28.07 3.13
CA SER A 235 -11.37 26.77 3.47
C SER A 235 -11.94 26.75 4.90
N TYR A 236 -12.88 25.83 5.11
CA TYR A 236 -13.41 25.55 6.46
C TYR A 236 -12.31 25.02 7.38
N GLU A 237 -11.43 24.18 6.85
CA GLU A 237 -10.31 23.56 7.57
C GLU A 237 -9.32 24.60 8.10
N TYR A 238 -9.16 25.73 7.41
CA TYR A 238 -8.32 26.82 7.90
C TYR A 238 -8.92 27.47 9.17
N ASN A 239 -10.24 27.68 9.21
CA ASN A 239 -10.91 28.20 10.40
C ASN A 239 -10.78 27.23 11.59
N VAL A 240 -10.88 25.92 11.34
CA VAL A 240 -10.69 24.90 12.38
C VAL A 240 -9.23 24.88 12.84
N ALA A 241 -8.27 24.90 11.91
CA ALA A 241 -6.84 24.99 12.22
C ALA A 241 -6.50 26.23 13.06
N GLN A 242 -7.09 27.40 12.75
CA GLN A 242 -6.88 28.62 13.51
C GLN A 242 -7.33 28.47 14.97
N LYS A 243 -8.46 27.80 15.21
CA LYS A 243 -8.96 27.56 16.58
C LYS A 243 -8.08 26.56 17.32
N LEU A 244 -7.68 25.48 16.65
CA LEU A 244 -6.75 24.49 17.21
C LEU A 244 -5.41 25.14 17.59
N VAL A 245 -4.86 25.97 16.69
CA VAL A 245 -3.62 26.70 16.93
C VAL A 245 -3.72 27.65 18.12
N ASN A 246 -4.86 28.32 18.33
CA ASN A 246 -5.06 29.18 19.50
C ASN A 246 -4.98 28.38 20.82
N CYS A 247 -5.56 27.17 20.84
CA CYS A 247 -5.44 26.25 21.99
C CYS A 247 -3.99 25.79 22.20
N LEU A 248 -3.33 25.37 21.10
CA LEU A 248 -1.92 24.92 21.15
C LEU A 248 -0.97 26.04 21.61
N SER A 249 -1.19 27.27 21.12
CA SER A 249 -0.38 28.45 21.54
C SER A 249 -0.50 28.71 23.03
N SER A 250 -1.72 28.60 23.58
CA SER A 250 -1.96 28.84 25.01
C SER A 250 -1.37 27.73 25.89
N GLU A 251 -1.40 26.46 25.45
CA GLU A 251 -0.94 25.32 26.23
C GLU A 251 0.58 25.19 26.21
N PHE A 252 1.21 25.43 25.06
CA PHE A 252 2.65 25.16 24.88
C PHE A 252 3.53 26.41 24.85
N ASP A 253 2.94 27.60 25.05
CA ASP A 253 3.62 28.90 24.98
C ASP A 253 4.44 29.07 23.67
N VAL A 254 3.79 28.77 22.53
CA VAL A 254 4.38 28.82 21.20
C VAL A 254 3.55 29.73 20.30
N GLU A 255 4.19 30.69 19.64
CA GLU A 255 3.53 31.56 18.66
C GLU A 255 3.52 30.92 17.28
N PHE A 256 2.33 30.75 16.69
CA PHE A 256 2.14 30.19 15.35
C PHE A 256 1.83 31.30 14.33
N PRO A 257 2.75 31.61 13.42
CA PRO A 257 2.47 32.48 12.27
C PRO A 257 1.38 31.92 11.37
N GLN A 258 0.79 32.78 10.51
CA GLN A 258 -0.28 32.36 9.58
C GLN A 258 0.13 31.22 8.64
N THR A 259 1.40 31.12 8.30
CA THR A 259 1.96 30.02 7.50
C THR A 259 1.87 28.66 8.21
N GLU A 260 2.00 28.66 9.53
CA GLU A 260 1.86 27.45 10.36
C GLU A 260 0.39 27.04 10.53
N VAL A 261 -0.51 28.00 10.62
CA VAL A 261 -1.96 27.72 10.57
C VAL A 261 -2.33 27.07 9.24
N ALA A 262 -1.80 27.60 8.13
CA ALA A 262 -1.99 27.01 6.81
C ALA A 262 -1.41 25.59 6.70
N TYR A 263 -0.24 25.34 7.29
CA TYR A 263 0.36 24.01 7.35
C TYR A 263 -0.58 23.00 8.04
N ILE A 264 -1.13 23.34 9.21
CA ILE A 264 -2.08 22.48 9.93
C ILE A 264 -3.39 22.33 9.15
N ALA A 265 -3.89 23.41 8.52
CA ALA A 265 -5.09 23.37 7.69
C ALA A 265 -4.96 22.42 6.48
N ILE A 266 -3.80 22.41 5.82
CA ILE A 266 -3.48 21.48 4.73
C ILE A 266 -3.55 20.03 5.22
N HIS A 267 -2.96 19.73 6.39
CA HIS A 267 -3.02 18.39 6.96
C HIS A 267 -4.44 17.99 7.38
N LEU A 268 -5.24 18.89 7.90
CA LEU A 268 -6.68 18.66 8.19
C LEU A 268 -7.45 18.34 6.91
N ALA A 269 -7.31 19.20 5.88
CA ALA A 269 -8.01 19.04 4.61
C ALA A 269 -7.63 17.73 3.88
N SER A 270 -6.35 17.35 3.93
CA SER A 270 -5.83 16.15 3.29
C SER A 270 -6.32 14.85 3.91
N LYS A 271 -6.77 14.86 5.16
CA LYS A 271 -7.14 13.67 5.96
C LYS A 271 -8.63 13.58 6.28
N LYS A 272 -9.40 14.61 5.90
CA LYS A 272 -10.84 14.66 6.16
C LYS A 272 -11.54 13.45 5.53
N MET A 273 -12.34 12.77 6.34
CA MET A 273 -13.28 11.75 5.90
C MET A 273 -14.69 12.32 5.85
N PHE A 274 -15.51 11.83 4.93
CA PHE A 274 -16.89 12.26 4.83
C PHE A 274 -17.81 11.18 5.38
N LYS A 275 -18.60 11.51 6.38
CA LYS A 275 -19.74 10.74 6.85
C LYS A 275 -20.82 10.69 5.78
N ASP A 276 -21.89 9.94 5.98
CA ASP A 276 -22.97 9.76 5.02
C ASP A 276 -23.58 11.10 4.52
N ILE A 277 -24.18 11.05 3.33
CA ILE A 277 -24.72 12.20 2.59
C ILE A 277 -25.65 13.10 3.42
N SER A 278 -26.34 12.51 4.42
CA SER A 278 -27.29 13.23 5.29
C SER A 278 -26.65 14.06 6.41
N GLU A 279 -25.36 13.86 6.71
CA GLU A 279 -24.72 14.41 7.90
C GLU A 279 -23.57 15.40 7.65
N SER A 280 -23.23 15.67 6.37
CA SER A 280 -22.10 16.55 6.04
C SER A 280 -22.56 17.82 5.30
N PRO A 281 -23.08 18.85 5.99
CA PRO A 281 -23.57 20.09 5.36
C PRO A 281 -22.47 20.93 4.70
N ASN A 282 -21.19 20.65 4.96
CA ASN A 282 -20.04 21.46 4.52
C ASN A 282 -19.21 20.83 3.38
N LEU A 283 -19.70 19.77 2.71
CA LEU A 283 -19.05 19.23 1.53
C LEU A 283 -19.40 20.04 0.30
N VAL A 284 -18.51 20.89 -0.15
CA VAL A 284 -18.61 21.54 -1.45
C VAL A 284 -17.88 20.68 -2.47
N ILE A 285 -18.61 19.85 -3.21
CA ILE A 285 -18.09 19.18 -4.40
C ILE A 285 -18.20 20.19 -5.54
N THR A 286 -17.06 20.62 -6.06
CA THR A 286 -17.00 21.58 -7.17
C THR A 286 -17.38 20.91 -8.49
N ASP A 287 -17.82 21.70 -9.47
CA ASP A 287 -18.14 21.21 -10.82
C ASP A 287 -16.94 20.51 -11.47
N ASP A 288 -15.71 20.97 -11.17
CA ASP A 288 -14.47 20.38 -11.66
C ASP A 288 -14.30 18.94 -11.14
N VAL A 289 -14.53 18.70 -9.83
CA VAL A 289 -14.46 17.34 -9.25
C VAL A 289 -15.51 16.43 -9.87
N PHE A 290 -16.73 16.95 -10.13
CA PHE A 290 -17.76 16.17 -10.82
C PHE A 290 -17.37 15.85 -12.26
N ALA A 291 -16.75 16.79 -12.97
CA ALA A 291 -16.27 16.55 -14.34
C ALA A 291 -15.20 15.46 -14.37
N VAL A 292 -14.23 15.50 -13.43
CA VAL A 292 -13.17 14.50 -13.27
C VAL A 292 -13.76 13.12 -12.96
N THR A 293 -14.68 13.01 -11.99
CA THR A 293 -15.32 11.71 -11.67
C THR A 293 -16.09 11.13 -12.85
N ARG A 294 -16.75 11.97 -13.64
CA ARG A 294 -17.44 11.53 -14.87
C ARG A 294 -16.42 10.96 -15.87
N GLN A 295 -15.33 11.67 -16.13
CA GLN A 295 -14.28 11.19 -17.05
C GLN A 295 -13.67 9.86 -16.58
N MET A 296 -13.45 9.70 -15.26
CA MET A 296 -12.97 8.44 -14.69
C MET A 296 -13.92 7.28 -14.96
N ILE A 297 -15.23 7.48 -14.77
CA ILE A 297 -16.26 6.47 -15.00
C ILE A 297 -16.44 6.19 -16.50
N ASP A 298 -16.37 7.21 -17.35
CA ASP A 298 -16.41 7.04 -18.82
C ASP A 298 -15.20 6.25 -19.31
N LEU A 299 -14.01 6.47 -18.72
CA LEU A 299 -12.82 5.68 -19.03
C LEU A 299 -12.98 4.22 -18.60
N VAL A 300 -13.52 3.96 -17.41
CA VAL A 300 -13.83 2.58 -16.97
C VAL A 300 -14.83 1.91 -17.90
N TRP A 301 -15.86 2.61 -18.35
CA TRP A 301 -16.78 2.10 -19.37
C TRP A 301 -16.06 1.77 -20.68
N SER A 302 -15.19 2.64 -21.16
CA SER A 302 -14.48 2.43 -22.42
C SER A 302 -13.49 1.26 -22.36
N SER A 303 -12.79 1.08 -21.21
CA SER A 303 -11.73 0.08 -21.04
C SER A 303 -12.25 -1.28 -20.56
N PHE A 304 -13.21 -1.29 -19.63
CA PHE A 304 -13.66 -2.52 -18.95
C PHE A 304 -15.07 -2.97 -19.32
N ARG A 305 -15.87 -2.12 -19.98
CA ARG A 305 -17.27 -2.38 -20.34
C ARG A 305 -18.21 -2.61 -19.15
N PHE A 306 -17.88 -2.04 -18.01
CA PHE A 306 -18.78 -1.95 -16.86
C PHE A 306 -19.45 -0.57 -16.85
N ASP A 307 -20.76 -0.53 -17.06
CA ASP A 307 -21.51 0.73 -17.12
C ASP A 307 -21.90 1.21 -15.72
N PHE A 308 -21.15 2.15 -15.20
CA PHE A 308 -21.42 2.84 -13.93
C PHE A 308 -21.87 4.30 -14.16
N ARG A 309 -22.12 4.73 -15.39
CA ARG A 309 -22.42 6.15 -15.72
C ARG A 309 -23.66 6.68 -15.02
N ASN A 310 -24.60 5.81 -14.66
CA ASN A 310 -25.83 6.15 -13.92
C ASN A 310 -25.74 5.78 -12.42
N ASP A 311 -24.59 5.31 -11.94
CA ASP A 311 -24.39 4.98 -10.52
C ASP A 311 -24.01 6.23 -9.72
N LEU A 312 -25.03 6.94 -9.22
CA LEU A 312 -24.85 8.17 -8.44
C LEU A 312 -24.00 7.93 -7.17
N GLU A 313 -24.16 6.77 -6.55
CA GLU A 313 -23.43 6.45 -5.31
C GLU A 313 -21.92 6.30 -5.58
N LEU A 314 -21.54 5.68 -6.71
CA LEU A 314 -20.14 5.63 -7.15
C LEU A 314 -19.60 7.02 -7.45
N HIS A 315 -20.36 7.86 -8.20
CA HIS A 315 -19.96 9.24 -8.47
C HIS A 315 -19.69 10.01 -7.18
N MET A 316 -20.60 9.92 -6.21
CA MET A 316 -20.46 10.61 -4.92
C MET A 316 -19.31 10.04 -4.07
N SER A 317 -19.10 8.74 -4.11
CA SER A 317 -17.99 8.10 -3.39
C SER A 317 -16.63 8.52 -3.93
N LEU A 318 -16.45 8.51 -5.25
CA LEU A 318 -15.25 9.02 -5.92
C LEU A 318 -15.03 10.50 -5.65
N ALA A 319 -16.07 11.33 -5.81
CA ALA A 319 -15.98 12.78 -5.57
C ALA A 319 -15.54 13.10 -4.14
N ARG A 320 -16.12 12.42 -3.14
CA ARG A 320 -15.72 12.57 -1.74
C ARG A 320 -14.26 12.20 -1.48
N HIS A 321 -13.75 11.19 -2.16
CA HIS A 321 -12.35 10.81 -2.04
C HIS A 321 -11.43 11.78 -2.78
N ILE A 322 -11.83 12.28 -3.95
CA ILE A 322 -11.01 13.18 -4.78
C ILE A 322 -10.80 14.53 -4.10
N VAL A 323 -11.76 15.05 -3.35
CA VAL A 323 -11.59 16.35 -2.64
C VAL A 323 -10.34 16.35 -1.73
N PRO A 324 -10.18 15.45 -0.74
CA PRO A 324 -8.94 15.40 0.06
C PRO A 324 -7.73 14.94 -0.74
N LEU A 325 -7.91 14.06 -1.74
CA LEU A 325 -6.85 13.61 -2.64
C LEU A 325 -6.24 14.77 -3.41
N SER A 326 -7.04 15.70 -3.93
CA SER A 326 -6.54 16.87 -4.67
C SER A 326 -5.61 17.73 -3.80
N VAL A 327 -5.90 17.87 -2.51
CA VAL A 327 -4.99 18.53 -1.55
C VAL A 327 -3.69 17.75 -1.41
N ARG A 328 -3.77 16.42 -1.27
CA ARG A 328 -2.57 15.59 -1.14
C ARG A 328 -1.68 15.66 -2.39
N LEU A 329 -2.26 15.58 -3.58
CA LEU A 329 -1.52 15.69 -4.83
C LEU A 329 -0.86 17.07 -4.99
N HIS A 330 -1.59 18.15 -4.67
CA HIS A 330 -1.07 19.52 -4.78
C HIS A 330 0.12 19.79 -3.84
N TYR A 331 0.08 19.23 -2.63
CA TYR A 331 1.13 19.43 -1.62
C TYR A 331 2.11 18.27 -1.48
N ASN A 332 2.06 17.29 -2.39
CA ASN A 332 2.90 16.07 -2.38
C ASN A 332 2.83 15.34 -1.03
N LEU A 333 1.62 15.25 -0.45
CA LEU A 333 1.38 14.53 0.79
C LEU A 333 1.18 13.06 0.50
N GLN A 334 1.85 12.20 1.24
CA GLN A 334 1.68 10.76 1.12
C GLN A 334 0.67 10.24 2.14
N ILE A 335 -0.08 9.22 1.75
CA ILE A 335 -0.96 8.47 2.63
C ILE A 335 -0.62 6.99 2.51
N GLU A 336 -0.68 6.27 3.61
CA GLU A 336 -0.54 4.81 3.61
C GLU A 336 -1.92 4.15 3.71
N ASN A 337 -2.10 3.06 2.97
CA ASN A 337 -3.29 2.22 3.06
C ASN A 337 -2.88 0.86 3.64
N PRO A 338 -3.24 0.54 4.88
CA PRO A 338 -2.86 -0.72 5.51
C PRO A 338 -3.50 -1.95 4.84
N LEU A 339 -4.54 -1.73 4.01
CA LEU A 339 -5.26 -2.79 3.28
C LEU A 339 -4.78 -2.93 1.83
N LEU A 340 -3.70 -2.26 1.42
CA LEU A 340 -3.22 -2.26 0.02
C LEU A 340 -3.12 -3.67 -0.54
N THR A 341 -2.37 -4.54 0.13
CA THR A 341 -2.15 -5.94 -0.31
C THR A 341 -3.46 -6.74 -0.35
N ASP A 342 -4.33 -6.56 0.65
CA ASP A 342 -5.64 -7.23 0.68
C ASP A 342 -6.54 -6.75 -0.47
N ILE A 343 -6.56 -5.45 -0.77
CA ILE A 343 -7.35 -4.87 -1.86
C ILE A 343 -6.84 -5.38 -3.20
N GLN A 344 -5.54 -5.35 -3.43
CA GLN A 344 -4.92 -5.89 -4.65
C GLN A 344 -5.27 -7.37 -4.85
N TYR A 345 -5.15 -8.19 -3.80
CA TYR A 345 -5.37 -9.63 -3.88
C TYR A 345 -6.86 -10.03 -3.94
N ARG A 346 -7.73 -9.39 -3.14
CA ARG A 346 -9.14 -9.80 -3.00
C ARG A 346 -10.09 -9.06 -3.95
N MET A 347 -9.71 -7.88 -4.44
CA MET A 347 -10.54 -7.01 -5.27
C MET A 347 -9.81 -6.60 -6.58
N PRO A 348 -9.21 -7.55 -7.32
CA PRO A 348 -8.29 -7.24 -8.41
C PRO A 348 -8.95 -6.43 -9.53
N LEU A 349 -10.19 -6.74 -9.91
CA LEU A 349 -10.90 -5.99 -10.95
C LEU A 349 -11.17 -4.54 -10.54
N ALA A 350 -11.57 -4.31 -9.28
CA ALA A 350 -11.77 -2.96 -8.76
C ALA A 350 -10.46 -2.17 -8.71
N TYR A 351 -9.35 -2.83 -8.34
CA TYR A 351 -8.03 -2.23 -8.33
C TYR A 351 -7.57 -1.84 -9.75
N LEU A 352 -7.80 -2.71 -10.75
CA LEU A 352 -7.53 -2.41 -12.16
C LEU A 352 -8.34 -1.20 -12.65
N MET A 353 -9.63 -1.14 -12.34
CA MET A 353 -10.49 -0.01 -12.70
C MET A 353 -10.01 1.30 -12.05
N ALA A 354 -9.62 1.24 -10.79
CA ALA A 354 -9.06 2.38 -10.06
C ALA A 354 -7.75 2.86 -10.69
N MET A 355 -6.85 1.94 -11.01
CA MET A 355 -5.57 2.24 -11.63
C MET A 355 -5.74 2.84 -13.02
N GLU A 356 -6.63 2.30 -13.85
CA GLU A 356 -6.94 2.87 -15.15
C GLU A 356 -7.54 4.28 -15.02
N SER A 357 -8.56 4.42 -14.17
CA SER A 357 -9.21 5.71 -13.98
C SER A 357 -8.33 6.77 -13.29
N SER A 358 -7.31 6.37 -12.53
CA SER A 358 -6.33 7.29 -11.91
C SER A 358 -5.51 8.08 -12.92
N THR A 359 -5.42 7.62 -14.18
CA THR A 359 -4.77 8.36 -15.26
C THR A 359 -5.43 9.71 -15.55
N ILE A 360 -6.74 9.82 -15.33
CA ILE A 360 -7.46 11.10 -15.44
C ILE A 360 -6.98 12.07 -14.36
N LEU A 361 -6.84 11.58 -13.12
CA LEU A 361 -6.32 12.38 -12.00
C LEU A 361 -4.85 12.78 -12.23
N ALA A 362 -4.03 11.86 -12.74
CA ALA A 362 -2.64 12.15 -13.05
C ALA A 362 -2.49 13.28 -14.08
N LYS A 363 -3.36 13.31 -15.09
CA LYS A 363 -3.42 14.39 -16.09
C LYS A 363 -3.93 15.70 -15.51
N GLU A 364 -5.01 15.66 -14.72
CA GLU A 364 -5.64 16.87 -14.18
C GLU A 364 -4.77 17.59 -13.16
N TYR A 365 -4.08 16.82 -12.31
CA TYR A 365 -3.26 17.37 -11.23
C TYR A 365 -1.76 17.40 -11.54
N GLU A 366 -1.34 16.97 -12.74
CA GLU A 366 0.07 16.85 -13.15
C GLU A 366 0.94 16.10 -12.13
N ALA A 367 0.37 15.04 -11.52
CA ALA A 367 0.97 14.28 -10.44
C ALA A 367 0.70 12.78 -10.57
N THR A 368 1.66 11.94 -10.23
CA THR A 368 1.47 10.48 -10.19
C THR A 368 0.81 10.05 -8.88
N LEU A 369 -0.19 9.16 -8.95
CA LEU A 369 -0.81 8.60 -7.76
C LEU A 369 0.02 7.42 -7.23
N SER A 370 0.14 7.34 -5.91
CA SER A 370 0.72 6.17 -5.25
C SER A 370 -0.25 4.98 -5.30
N GLU A 371 0.26 3.75 -5.18
CA GLU A 371 -0.55 2.54 -5.08
C GLU A 371 -1.54 2.59 -3.90
N HIS A 372 -1.17 3.24 -2.82
CA HIS A 372 -2.04 3.46 -1.66
C HIS A 372 -3.27 4.29 -2.01
N GLU A 373 -3.13 5.35 -2.79
CA GLU A 373 -4.25 6.17 -3.26
C GLU A 373 -5.13 5.41 -4.25
N VAL A 374 -4.52 4.66 -5.17
CA VAL A 374 -5.25 3.79 -6.10
C VAL A 374 -6.08 2.74 -5.33
N ALA A 375 -5.54 2.17 -4.24
CA ALA A 375 -6.26 1.22 -3.42
C ALA A 375 -7.48 1.85 -2.72
N TYR A 376 -7.41 3.10 -2.29
CA TYR A 376 -8.59 3.80 -1.76
C TYR A 376 -9.68 4.03 -2.82
N LEU A 377 -9.29 4.41 -4.05
CA LEU A 377 -10.23 4.52 -5.17
C LEU A 377 -10.85 3.15 -5.53
N ALA A 378 -10.07 2.07 -5.43
CA ALA A 378 -10.53 0.72 -5.70
C ALA A 378 -11.69 0.29 -4.80
N LEU A 379 -11.73 0.74 -3.54
CA LEU A 379 -12.85 0.44 -2.63
C LEU A 379 -14.18 0.98 -3.16
N ALA A 380 -14.19 2.17 -3.78
CA ALA A 380 -15.40 2.73 -4.38
C ALA A 380 -15.89 1.88 -5.56
N PHE A 381 -14.97 1.44 -6.43
CA PHE A 381 -15.30 0.54 -7.53
C PHE A 381 -15.74 -0.85 -7.04
N ALA A 382 -15.12 -1.36 -5.96
CA ALA A 382 -15.52 -2.65 -5.38
C ALA A 382 -16.96 -2.63 -4.89
N LEU A 383 -17.37 -1.56 -4.18
CA LEU A 383 -18.76 -1.37 -3.76
C LEU A 383 -19.72 -1.28 -4.95
N ALA A 384 -19.35 -0.57 -6.01
CA ALA A 384 -20.17 -0.48 -7.22
C ALA A 384 -20.30 -1.84 -7.93
N LEU A 385 -19.23 -2.64 -7.98
CA LEU A 385 -19.26 -4.00 -8.52
C LEU A 385 -20.15 -4.93 -7.69
N GLU A 386 -20.13 -4.85 -6.35
CA GLU A 386 -21.00 -5.64 -5.49
C GLU A 386 -22.47 -5.26 -5.69
N ARG A 387 -22.81 -3.98 -5.86
CA ARG A 387 -24.18 -3.57 -6.21
C ARG A 387 -24.61 -4.17 -7.54
N LYS A 388 -23.78 -4.11 -8.58
CA LYS A 388 -24.09 -4.72 -9.88
C LYS A 388 -24.16 -6.24 -9.84
N ARG A 389 -23.44 -6.89 -8.94
CA ARG A 389 -23.48 -8.34 -8.77
C ARG A 389 -24.87 -8.83 -8.35
N THR A 390 -25.64 -8.03 -7.62
CA THR A 390 -27.03 -8.31 -7.26
C THR A 390 -28.00 -8.17 -8.43
N GLU A 391 -27.60 -7.52 -9.53
CA GLU A 391 -28.38 -7.33 -10.76
C GLU A 391 -28.12 -8.43 -11.82
N LEU A 392 -27.21 -9.40 -11.56
CA LEU A 392 -26.92 -10.50 -12.48
C LEU A 392 -28.17 -11.37 -12.75
N PRO A 393 -28.33 -11.91 -13.98
CA PRO A 393 -29.43 -12.84 -14.28
C PRO A 393 -29.32 -14.05 -13.35
N LYS A 394 -30.36 -14.21 -12.54
CA LYS A 394 -30.42 -15.27 -11.54
C LYS A 394 -30.64 -16.60 -12.22
N LYS A 395 -29.96 -17.65 -11.72
CA LYS A 395 -30.03 -19.02 -12.24
C LYS A 395 -31.21 -19.79 -11.64
N ASN A 396 -31.89 -20.57 -12.46
CA ASN A 396 -32.97 -21.48 -12.02
C ASN A 396 -32.37 -22.84 -11.63
N VAL A 397 -32.63 -23.26 -10.42
CA VAL A 397 -32.01 -24.43 -9.80
C VAL A 397 -33.02 -25.52 -9.56
N LEU A 398 -32.66 -26.78 -9.87
CA LEU A 398 -33.40 -27.96 -9.52
C LEU A 398 -32.73 -28.71 -8.35
N CYS A 399 -33.48 -28.99 -7.28
CA CYS A 399 -33.03 -29.83 -6.16
C CYS A 399 -33.59 -31.26 -6.32
N VAL A 400 -32.69 -32.23 -6.37
CA VAL A 400 -33.03 -33.66 -6.46
C VAL A 400 -32.72 -34.35 -5.15
N CYS A 401 -33.70 -35.06 -4.58
CA CYS A 401 -33.53 -35.74 -3.33
C CYS A 401 -34.27 -37.13 -3.33
N ALA A 402 -33.64 -38.15 -2.70
CA ALA A 402 -34.25 -39.47 -2.61
C ALA A 402 -35.29 -39.60 -1.49
N THR A 403 -35.25 -38.76 -0.48
CA THR A 403 -35.96 -38.98 0.80
C THR A 403 -37.28 -38.18 0.93
N GLY A 404 -37.78 -37.53 -0.11
CA GLY A 404 -39.08 -36.89 -0.18
C GLY A 404 -39.13 -35.39 0.08
N LEU A 405 -40.35 -34.83 0.11
CA LEU A 405 -40.65 -33.39 0.11
C LEU A 405 -40.04 -32.58 1.27
N GLY A 406 -39.79 -33.18 2.43
CA GLY A 406 -39.24 -32.48 3.59
C GLY A 406 -37.76 -32.09 3.41
N THR A 407 -36.96 -33.05 2.99
CA THR A 407 -35.52 -32.86 2.79
C THR A 407 -35.21 -31.98 1.60
N SER A 408 -35.96 -32.09 0.49
CA SER A 408 -35.78 -31.21 -0.66
C SER A 408 -36.16 -29.75 -0.36
N LYS A 409 -37.16 -29.51 0.50
CA LYS A 409 -37.49 -28.15 0.96
C LYS A 409 -36.41 -27.55 1.84
N ILE A 410 -35.83 -28.33 2.77
CA ILE A 410 -34.73 -27.85 3.63
C ILE A 410 -33.47 -27.55 2.77
N LEU A 411 -33.16 -28.46 1.84
CA LEU A 411 -32.05 -28.21 0.89
C LEU A 411 -32.27 -26.91 0.09
N GLY A 412 -33.49 -26.69 -0.42
CA GLY A 412 -33.85 -25.48 -1.13
C GLY A 412 -33.73 -24.23 -0.28
N ILE A 413 -34.08 -24.26 1.00
CA ILE A 413 -33.89 -23.13 1.93
C ILE A 413 -32.40 -22.87 2.14
N ARG A 414 -31.60 -23.92 2.37
CA ARG A 414 -30.15 -23.78 2.52
C ARG A 414 -29.47 -23.24 1.30
N ILE A 415 -29.82 -23.70 0.11
CA ILE A 415 -29.32 -23.18 -1.17
C ILE A 415 -29.71 -21.73 -1.32
N LYS A 416 -30.90 -21.31 -0.91
CA LYS A 416 -31.33 -19.91 -0.96
C LYS A 416 -30.61 -19.04 0.07
N GLU A 417 -30.30 -19.54 1.26
CA GLU A 417 -29.51 -18.83 2.26
C GLU A 417 -28.06 -18.62 1.79
N GLU A 418 -27.44 -19.65 1.19
CA GLU A 418 -26.04 -19.63 0.80
C GLU A 418 -25.79 -18.97 -0.56
N PHE A 419 -26.67 -19.21 -1.53
CA PHE A 419 -26.48 -18.78 -2.94
C PHE A 419 -27.59 -17.84 -3.45
N GLY A 420 -28.43 -17.29 -2.56
CA GLY A 420 -29.58 -16.48 -2.89
C GLY A 420 -29.33 -15.34 -3.90
N PRO A 421 -28.21 -14.61 -3.84
CA PRO A 421 -27.89 -13.58 -4.84
C PRO A 421 -27.83 -14.10 -6.29
N TYR A 422 -27.49 -15.38 -6.49
CA TYR A 422 -27.31 -16.01 -7.79
C TYR A 422 -28.53 -16.82 -8.26
N ILE A 423 -29.57 -17.00 -7.41
CA ILE A 423 -30.67 -17.92 -7.66
C ILE A 423 -31.97 -17.16 -7.91
N GLY A 424 -32.60 -17.45 -9.05
CA GLY A 424 -33.91 -16.92 -9.45
C GLY A 424 -35.05 -17.76 -8.88
N SER A 425 -35.07 -19.02 -9.24
CA SER A 425 -36.10 -19.97 -8.76
C SER A 425 -35.47 -21.29 -8.30
N ILE A 426 -36.10 -21.93 -7.35
CA ILE A 426 -35.73 -23.26 -6.88
C ILE A 426 -36.93 -24.16 -7.09
N SER A 427 -36.75 -25.21 -7.89
CA SER A 427 -37.69 -26.31 -8.04
C SER A 427 -37.14 -27.57 -7.38
N THR A 428 -38.01 -28.47 -6.97
CA THR A 428 -37.65 -29.73 -6.28
C THR A 428 -38.30 -30.92 -6.95
N CYS A 429 -37.54 -32.00 -7.12
CA CYS A 429 -38.11 -33.25 -7.61
C CYS A 429 -37.49 -34.46 -6.90
N ASN A 430 -38.13 -35.62 -6.99
CA ASN A 430 -37.56 -36.91 -6.59
C ASN A 430 -36.70 -37.48 -7.74
N LEU A 431 -35.74 -38.34 -7.40
CA LEU A 431 -34.90 -39.03 -8.37
C LEU A 431 -35.71 -39.73 -9.48
N SER A 432 -36.82 -40.36 -9.13
CA SER A 432 -37.71 -41.03 -10.10
C SER A 432 -38.42 -40.12 -11.09
N GLN A 433 -38.49 -38.83 -10.81
CA GLN A 433 -39.16 -37.83 -11.65
C GLN A 433 -38.21 -37.11 -12.60
N ILE A 434 -36.89 -37.28 -12.43
CA ILE A 434 -35.88 -36.51 -13.14
C ILE A 434 -35.97 -36.70 -14.66
N SER A 435 -36.34 -37.90 -15.13
CA SER A 435 -36.51 -38.20 -16.55
C SER A 435 -37.69 -37.50 -17.20
N SER A 436 -38.66 -36.98 -16.43
CA SER A 436 -39.81 -36.25 -16.90
C SER A 436 -39.69 -34.71 -16.77
N ILE A 437 -38.56 -34.22 -16.28
CA ILE A 437 -38.32 -32.79 -16.09
C ILE A 437 -37.87 -32.15 -17.42
N ASP A 438 -38.46 -30.98 -17.72
CA ASP A 438 -38.00 -30.13 -18.80
C ASP A 438 -36.85 -29.25 -18.31
N PHE A 439 -35.66 -29.51 -18.82
CA PHE A 439 -34.42 -28.78 -18.49
C PHE A 439 -34.22 -27.45 -19.24
N SER A 440 -35.15 -27.06 -20.14
CA SER A 440 -35.02 -25.83 -20.92
C SER A 440 -34.94 -24.55 -20.08
N HIS A 441 -35.50 -24.60 -18.85
CA HIS A 441 -35.50 -23.47 -17.92
C HIS A 441 -34.70 -23.74 -16.62
N ILE A 442 -33.89 -24.81 -16.58
CA ILE A 442 -33.05 -25.18 -15.47
C ILE A 442 -31.59 -24.97 -15.86
N ASP A 443 -30.89 -24.18 -15.07
CA ASP A 443 -29.49 -23.87 -15.32
C ASP A 443 -28.54 -24.81 -14.55
N TYR A 444 -29.01 -25.37 -13.40
CA TYR A 444 -28.15 -26.13 -12.47
C TYR A 444 -28.93 -27.09 -11.61
N VAL A 445 -28.31 -28.23 -11.26
CA VAL A 445 -28.91 -29.25 -10.41
C VAL A 445 -28.08 -29.45 -9.15
N PHE A 446 -28.73 -29.40 -7.97
CA PHE A 446 -28.18 -29.90 -6.72
C PHE A 446 -28.82 -31.24 -6.41
N SER A 447 -27.99 -32.25 -6.17
CA SER A 447 -28.49 -33.59 -5.88
C SER A 447 -27.88 -34.16 -4.58
N THR A 448 -28.71 -34.70 -3.70
CA THR A 448 -28.27 -35.44 -2.51
C THR A 448 -28.00 -36.93 -2.81
N VAL A 449 -28.22 -37.36 -4.03
CA VAL A 449 -28.05 -38.75 -4.47
C VAL A 449 -27.35 -38.76 -5.83
N GLU A 450 -26.62 -39.82 -6.10
CA GLU A 450 -25.98 -40.02 -7.39
C GLU A 450 -27.02 -40.24 -8.50
N ILE A 451 -26.86 -39.54 -9.62
CA ILE A 451 -27.73 -39.62 -10.79
C ILE A 451 -26.99 -40.41 -11.86
N GLU A 452 -27.49 -41.62 -12.15
CA GLU A 452 -26.82 -42.54 -13.07
C GLU A 452 -26.83 -42.07 -14.55
N SER A 453 -27.79 -41.23 -14.92
CA SER A 453 -27.92 -40.73 -16.29
C SER A 453 -27.30 -39.31 -16.42
N PRO A 454 -26.51 -39.02 -17.49
CA PRO A 454 -26.01 -37.70 -17.72
C PRO A 454 -27.14 -36.69 -17.98
N LEU A 455 -27.14 -35.58 -17.28
CA LEU A 455 -28.09 -34.48 -17.49
C LEU A 455 -27.56 -33.43 -18.42
N PRO A 456 -28.43 -32.66 -19.10
CA PRO A 456 -27.99 -31.60 -20.03
C PRO A 456 -27.43 -30.35 -19.30
N VAL A 457 -27.53 -30.32 -17.98
CA VAL A 457 -27.08 -29.21 -17.12
C VAL A 457 -26.11 -29.71 -16.04
N PRO A 458 -25.24 -28.86 -15.52
CA PRO A 458 -24.29 -29.23 -14.46
C PRO A 458 -25.00 -29.75 -13.19
N VAL A 459 -24.39 -30.76 -12.55
CA VAL A 459 -24.89 -31.36 -11.32
C VAL A 459 -23.85 -31.19 -10.20
N CYS A 460 -24.29 -30.64 -9.08
CA CYS A 460 -23.52 -30.61 -7.85
C CYS A 460 -24.09 -31.71 -6.89
N TYR A 461 -23.24 -32.62 -6.50
CA TYR A 461 -23.56 -33.59 -5.49
C TYR A 461 -23.19 -33.04 -4.12
N SER A 462 -24.15 -33.03 -3.19
CA SER A 462 -23.93 -32.52 -1.82
C SER A 462 -24.68 -33.34 -0.79
N GLY A 463 -24.13 -33.35 0.41
CA GLY A 463 -24.88 -33.76 1.59
C GLY A 463 -26.11 -32.85 1.80
N PHE A 464 -27.08 -33.36 2.54
CA PHE A 464 -28.34 -32.68 2.85
C PHE A 464 -28.15 -31.30 3.54
N LEU A 465 -27.05 -31.07 4.28
CA LEU A 465 -26.77 -29.84 5.00
C LEU A 465 -25.82 -28.89 4.24
N LEU A 466 -25.36 -29.23 3.05
CA LEU A 466 -24.36 -28.50 2.27
C LEU A 466 -22.98 -28.38 2.97
N ASP A 467 -22.73 -29.21 4.00
CA ASP A 467 -21.52 -29.13 4.82
C ASP A 467 -20.25 -29.56 4.05
N ASP A 468 -20.43 -30.41 3.01
CA ASP A 468 -19.33 -30.96 2.20
C ASP A 468 -19.06 -30.15 0.92
N ILE A 469 -19.71 -28.99 0.72
CA ILE A 469 -19.60 -28.22 -0.49
C ILE A 469 -18.55 -27.11 -0.33
N ASN A 470 -17.61 -27.05 -1.25
CA ASN A 470 -16.82 -25.85 -1.47
C ASN A 470 -17.72 -24.78 -2.12
N LYS A 471 -18.23 -23.85 -1.29
CA LYS A 471 -19.17 -22.78 -1.70
C LYS A 471 -18.61 -21.95 -2.86
N ASP A 472 -17.32 -21.63 -2.82
CA ASP A 472 -16.65 -20.88 -3.87
C ASP A 472 -16.61 -21.65 -5.20
N GLN A 473 -16.50 -22.98 -5.13
CA GLN A 473 -16.52 -23.82 -6.32
C GLN A 473 -17.92 -23.87 -6.95
N VAL A 474 -18.96 -23.99 -6.15
CA VAL A 474 -20.36 -23.99 -6.67
C VAL A 474 -20.73 -22.64 -7.30
N VAL A 475 -20.33 -21.53 -6.68
CA VAL A 475 -20.51 -20.20 -7.27
C VAL A 475 -19.73 -20.09 -8.58
N LYS A 476 -18.53 -20.64 -8.60
CA LYS A 476 -17.70 -20.72 -9.80
C LYS A 476 -18.36 -21.56 -10.90
N ASP A 477 -18.94 -22.71 -10.57
CA ASP A 477 -19.60 -23.60 -11.51
C ASP A 477 -20.95 -23.03 -12.01
N LEU A 478 -21.70 -22.34 -11.14
CA LEU A 478 -22.91 -21.59 -11.53
C LEU A 478 -22.63 -20.48 -12.55
N LEU A 479 -21.40 -19.95 -12.54
CA LEU A 479 -20.99 -18.81 -13.35
C LEU A 479 -20.00 -19.16 -14.50
N ARG A 480 -19.41 -20.38 -14.59
CA ARG A 480 -18.06 -20.53 -15.15
C ARG A 480 -17.78 -21.49 -16.30
N ARG A 481 -18.59 -22.48 -16.65
CA ARG A 481 -18.14 -23.45 -17.67
C ARG A 481 -17.94 -22.84 -19.05
N ASP A 482 -18.77 -21.92 -19.45
CA ASP A 482 -18.63 -21.23 -20.77
C ASP A 482 -17.61 -20.09 -20.71
N GLU A 483 -17.35 -19.53 -19.52
CA GLU A 483 -16.50 -18.33 -19.32
C GLU A 483 -15.00 -18.62 -19.49
N GLN A 484 -14.51 -19.79 -19.05
CA GLN A 484 -13.06 -20.11 -19.10
C GLN A 484 -12.62 -20.52 -20.51
N GLU A 485 -13.45 -21.25 -21.24
CA GLU A 485 -13.16 -21.59 -22.62
C GLU A 485 -13.19 -20.34 -23.53
N GLU A 486 -14.12 -19.41 -23.26
CA GLU A 486 -14.18 -18.13 -23.99
C GLU A 486 -12.97 -17.25 -23.64
N PHE A 487 -12.55 -17.21 -22.36
CA PHE A 487 -11.36 -16.48 -21.94
C PHE A 487 -10.09 -16.99 -22.60
N ALA A 488 -9.92 -18.31 -22.70
CA ALA A 488 -8.75 -18.93 -23.34
C ALA A 488 -8.62 -18.56 -24.83
N LYS A 489 -9.71 -18.24 -25.54
CA LYS A 489 -9.69 -17.84 -26.96
C LYS A 489 -9.00 -16.49 -27.23
N HIS A 490 -8.81 -15.67 -26.20
CA HIS A 490 -8.08 -14.40 -26.33
C HIS A 490 -6.56 -14.57 -26.39
N PHE A 491 -6.05 -15.78 -26.08
CA PHE A 491 -4.64 -16.12 -26.14
C PHE A 491 -4.34 -17.02 -27.34
N SER A 492 -3.26 -16.74 -28.04
CA SER A 492 -2.79 -17.50 -29.19
C SER A 492 -1.35 -17.96 -29.00
N GLU A 493 -1.03 -19.18 -29.41
CA GLU A 493 0.33 -19.68 -29.36
C GLU A 493 1.29 -18.80 -30.19
N HIS A 494 0.81 -18.19 -31.27
CA HIS A 494 1.60 -17.25 -32.08
C HIS A 494 1.92 -15.93 -31.41
N LEU A 495 1.19 -15.59 -30.35
CA LEU A 495 1.40 -14.38 -29.52
C LEU A 495 1.97 -14.73 -28.13
N PHE A 496 2.52 -15.92 -27.97
CA PHE A 496 3.13 -16.38 -26.74
C PHE A 496 4.63 -16.53 -26.91
N PHE A 497 5.41 -15.67 -26.28
CA PHE A 497 6.84 -15.55 -26.40
C PHE A 497 7.53 -15.93 -25.08
N SER A 498 8.25 -17.05 -25.08
CA SER A 498 8.99 -17.56 -23.94
C SER A 498 10.49 -17.24 -24.05
N HIS A 499 11.20 -17.31 -22.95
CA HIS A 499 12.66 -17.18 -22.85
C HIS A 499 13.19 -15.85 -23.44
N LEU A 500 12.50 -14.75 -23.15
CA LEU A 500 12.94 -13.43 -23.59
C LEU A 500 14.11 -12.95 -22.73
N ALA A 501 15.21 -12.54 -23.38
CA ALA A 501 16.45 -12.11 -22.71
C ALA A 501 16.62 -10.58 -22.70
N TYR A 502 15.52 -9.82 -22.76
CA TYR A 502 15.53 -8.35 -22.71
C TYR A 502 15.85 -7.86 -21.29
N ARG A 503 16.39 -6.65 -21.20
CA ARG A 503 16.86 -6.06 -19.94
C ARG A 503 16.15 -4.76 -19.55
N SER A 504 15.29 -4.26 -20.42
CA SER A 504 14.54 -3.01 -20.16
C SER A 504 13.09 -3.13 -20.58
N LYS A 505 12.22 -2.38 -19.87
CA LYS A 505 10.79 -2.20 -20.18
C LYS A 505 10.58 -1.84 -21.65
N ALA A 506 11.35 -0.87 -22.17
CA ALA A 506 11.20 -0.39 -23.54
C ALA A 506 11.53 -1.46 -24.59
N GLU A 507 12.54 -2.30 -24.38
CA GLU A 507 12.89 -3.40 -25.30
C GLU A 507 11.76 -4.42 -25.38
N VAL A 508 11.22 -4.85 -24.24
CA VAL A 508 10.11 -5.82 -24.15
C VAL A 508 8.87 -5.26 -24.84
N LEU A 509 8.49 -4.02 -24.53
CA LEU A 509 7.32 -3.37 -25.13
C LEU A 509 7.47 -3.25 -26.64
N ASN A 510 8.60 -2.74 -27.14
CA ASN A 510 8.83 -2.62 -28.58
C ASN A 510 8.73 -3.96 -29.30
N PHE A 511 9.30 -5.02 -28.72
CA PHE A 511 9.20 -6.37 -29.27
C PHE A 511 7.75 -6.86 -29.31
N LEU A 512 7.04 -6.82 -28.18
CA LEU A 512 5.66 -7.32 -28.11
C LEU A 512 4.71 -6.51 -29.00
N ILE A 513 4.86 -5.20 -29.08
CA ILE A 513 4.08 -4.31 -29.96
C ILE A 513 4.28 -4.72 -31.43
N SER A 514 5.56 -4.86 -31.83
CA SER A 514 5.85 -5.25 -33.23
C SER A 514 5.27 -6.61 -33.57
N GLN A 515 5.40 -7.61 -32.69
CA GLN A 515 4.83 -8.95 -32.93
C GLN A 515 3.30 -8.91 -32.97
N LEU A 516 2.65 -8.22 -32.04
CA LEU A 516 1.20 -8.09 -31.97
C LEU A 516 0.65 -7.42 -33.22
N CYS A 517 1.21 -6.28 -33.63
CA CYS A 517 0.78 -5.54 -34.83
C CYS A 517 1.03 -6.32 -36.12
N ASN A 518 2.07 -7.14 -36.22
CA ASN A 518 2.34 -7.97 -37.38
C ASN A 518 1.39 -9.16 -37.48
N ILE A 519 1.14 -9.86 -36.37
CA ILE A 519 0.29 -11.07 -36.34
C ILE A 519 -1.20 -10.70 -36.43
N GLU A 520 -1.63 -9.69 -35.70
CA GLU A 520 -3.02 -9.23 -35.61
C GLU A 520 -3.32 -8.01 -36.52
N ARG A 521 -2.60 -7.87 -37.64
CA ARG A 521 -2.67 -6.71 -38.52
C ARG A 521 -4.08 -6.41 -39.05
N SER A 522 -4.90 -7.42 -39.23
CA SER A 522 -6.30 -7.25 -39.68
C SER A 522 -7.26 -6.89 -38.56
N ASN A 523 -6.84 -7.10 -37.30
CA ASN A 523 -7.63 -6.87 -36.10
C ASN A 523 -7.37 -5.47 -35.50
N ILE A 524 -6.17 -4.90 -35.71
CA ILE A 524 -5.76 -3.61 -35.17
C ILE A 524 -6.05 -2.51 -36.18
N SER A 525 -6.81 -1.49 -35.76
CA SER A 525 -7.30 -0.40 -36.61
C SER A 525 -6.33 0.76 -36.83
N VAL A 526 -5.18 0.76 -36.15
CA VAL A 526 -4.16 1.82 -36.17
C VAL A 526 -2.82 1.29 -36.69
N SER A 527 -1.89 2.19 -37.06
CA SER A 527 -0.53 1.81 -37.43
C SER A 527 0.27 1.33 -36.21
N GLU A 528 1.36 0.58 -36.48
CA GLU A 528 2.26 0.14 -35.39
C GLU A 528 2.85 1.32 -34.59
N ASP A 529 3.22 2.41 -35.29
CA ASP A 529 3.77 3.60 -34.65
C ASP A 529 2.74 4.30 -33.75
N GLU A 530 1.48 4.37 -34.20
CA GLU A 530 0.39 4.92 -33.41
C GLU A 530 0.06 4.02 -32.22
N PHE A 531 0.01 2.70 -32.42
CA PHE A 531 -0.19 1.74 -31.32
C PHE A 531 0.92 1.86 -30.27
N ARG A 532 2.16 1.98 -30.72
CA ARG A 532 3.32 2.19 -29.85
C ARG A 532 3.19 3.48 -29.04
N ALA A 533 2.86 4.59 -29.68
CA ALA A 533 2.65 5.86 -29.01
C ALA A 533 1.57 5.75 -27.91
N LEU A 534 0.42 5.14 -28.23
CA LEU A 534 -0.69 4.95 -27.28
C LEU A 534 -0.29 4.09 -26.06
N VAL A 535 0.53 3.06 -26.24
CA VAL A 535 1.02 2.22 -25.13
C VAL A 535 2.02 3.00 -24.27
N PHE A 536 3.00 3.67 -24.88
CA PHE A 536 3.99 4.42 -24.10
C PHE A 536 3.39 5.64 -23.40
N ASP A 537 2.44 6.34 -24.01
CA ASP A 537 1.69 7.42 -23.39
C ASP A 537 0.92 6.92 -22.15
N ARG A 538 0.32 5.73 -22.24
CA ARG A 538 -0.39 5.09 -21.11
C ARG A 538 0.58 4.72 -20.00
N GLU A 539 1.72 4.13 -20.33
CA GLU A 539 2.77 3.75 -19.36
C GLU A 539 3.39 4.97 -18.64
N ALA A 540 3.43 6.12 -19.29
CA ALA A 540 3.94 7.35 -18.69
C ALA A 540 2.97 7.98 -17.68
N LEU A 541 1.67 7.67 -17.76
CA LEU A 541 0.63 8.26 -16.89
C LEU A 541 0.45 7.50 -15.58
N ALA A 542 0.51 6.19 -15.62
CA ALA A 542 0.37 5.34 -14.45
C ALA A 542 1.02 3.99 -14.72
N MET A 543 1.65 3.46 -13.71
CA MET A 543 2.28 2.15 -13.72
C MET A 543 1.30 1.03 -14.08
N THR A 544 1.74 0.06 -14.89
CA THR A 544 0.96 -1.13 -15.25
C THR A 544 1.51 -2.42 -14.63
N ALA A 545 2.50 -2.34 -13.77
CA ALA A 545 2.98 -3.46 -12.97
C ALA A 545 2.06 -3.68 -11.75
N PHE A 546 1.77 -4.95 -11.42
CA PHE A 546 0.80 -5.33 -10.38
C PHE A 546 1.42 -6.06 -9.19
N GLY A 547 2.73 -6.03 -9.04
CA GLY A 547 3.35 -7.02 -8.18
C GLY A 547 3.24 -8.43 -8.79
N ASN A 548 3.47 -9.49 -8.04
CA ASN A 548 3.46 -10.88 -8.54
C ASN A 548 4.29 -11.11 -9.81
N LEU A 549 5.30 -10.28 -10.09
CA LEU A 549 6.15 -10.32 -11.27
C LEU A 549 5.42 -10.05 -12.61
N VAL A 550 4.30 -9.34 -12.60
CA VAL A 550 3.44 -9.15 -13.77
C VAL A 550 3.27 -7.69 -14.15
N ALA A 551 3.27 -7.40 -15.46
CA ALA A 551 2.82 -6.13 -16.03
C ALA A 551 1.73 -6.34 -17.07
N LEU A 552 0.81 -5.36 -17.18
CA LEU A 552 -0.36 -5.36 -18.08
C LEU A 552 -0.38 -4.12 -18.97
N PRO A 553 0.62 -3.90 -19.83
CA PRO A 553 0.62 -2.77 -20.74
C PRO A 553 -0.53 -2.86 -21.75
N HIS A 554 -1.12 -1.71 -22.08
CA HIS A 554 -2.20 -1.60 -23.05
C HIS A 554 -2.25 -0.18 -23.64
N PRO A 555 -2.85 0.02 -24.84
CA PRO A 555 -2.99 1.36 -25.41
C PRO A 555 -3.99 2.20 -24.62
N SER A 556 -3.79 3.52 -24.56
CA SER A 556 -4.63 4.47 -23.82
C SER A 556 -6.09 4.58 -24.33
N ARG A 557 -6.44 3.94 -25.44
CA ARG A 557 -7.80 3.78 -25.96
C ARG A 557 -7.94 2.46 -26.71
N PRO A 558 -9.15 1.87 -26.81
CA PRO A 558 -9.40 0.69 -27.63
C PRO A 558 -9.07 0.93 -29.10
N VAL A 559 -8.38 -0.03 -29.72
CA VAL A 559 -7.90 0.07 -31.11
C VAL A 559 -8.04 -1.23 -31.92
N SER A 560 -8.75 -2.24 -31.40
CA SER A 560 -8.91 -3.54 -32.02
C SER A 560 -10.39 -3.89 -32.27
N GLU A 561 -10.68 -4.71 -33.23
CA GLU A 561 -12.03 -5.26 -33.47
C GLU A 561 -12.37 -6.32 -32.39
N ARG A 562 -11.39 -7.13 -32.00
CA ARG A 562 -11.49 -8.12 -30.93
C ARG A 562 -10.31 -7.98 -29.96
N THR A 563 -10.54 -8.25 -28.68
CA THR A 563 -9.49 -8.26 -27.68
C THR A 563 -8.49 -9.40 -27.93
N CYS A 564 -7.20 -9.10 -27.96
CA CYS A 564 -6.11 -10.06 -28.09
C CYS A 564 -4.96 -9.71 -27.13
N VAL A 565 -4.17 -10.72 -26.76
CA VAL A 565 -3.10 -10.60 -25.78
C VAL A 565 -1.81 -11.18 -26.34
N ALA A 566 -0.73 -10.38 -26.32
CA ALA A 566 0.61 -10.89 -26.51
C ALA A 566 1.27 -11.13 -25.15
N VAL A 567 1.74 -12.35 -24.92
CA VAL A 567 2.38 -12.77 -23.66
C VAL A 567 3.88 -12.84 -23.87
N GLY A 568 4.63 -12.11 -23.05
CA GLY A 568 6.10 -12.16 -23.02
C GLY A 568 6.59 -12.65 -21.67
N LEU A 569 7.37 -13.74 -21.67
CA LEU A 569 7.96 -14.32 -20.46
C LEU A 569 9.47 -14.14 -20.50
N LEU A 570 10.01 -13.55 -19.46
CA LEU A 570 11.41 -13.19 -19.31
C LEU A 570 12.17 -14.30 -18.56
N ASP A 571 13.42 -14.56 -18.97
CA ASP A 571 14.30 -15.46 -18.25
C ASP A 571 14.75 -14.90 -16.88
N ASN A 572 14.89 -13.58 -16.79
CA ASN A 572 15.20 -12.88 -15.56
C ASN A 572 14.22 -11.72 -15.40
N PRO A 573 13.74 -11.44 -14.17
CA PRO A 573 12.93 -10.25 -13.92
C PRO A 573 13.66 -8.95 -14.29
N ILE A 574 12.92 -7.98 -14.80
CA ILE A 574 13.41 -6.64 -15.11
C ILE A 574 12.72 -5.61 -14.25
N ASP A 575 13.38 -4.48 -14.01
CA ASP A 575 12.77 -3.34 -13.35
C ASP A 575 11.70 -2.69 -14.26
N TRP A 576 10.49 -2.56 -13.70
CA TRP A 576 9.34 -1.91 -14.33
C TRP A 576 8.82 -0.81 -13.41
N ASP A 577 9.47 0.35 -13.49
CA ASP A 577 9.15 1.52 -12.68
C ASP A 577 9.19 1.24 -11.15
N GLY A 578 10.19 0.48 -10.69
CA GLY A 578 10.40 0.10 -9.29
C GLY A 578 9.81 -1.26 -8.89
N HIS A 579 9.25 -2.03 -9.82
CA HIS A 579 8.73 -3.38 -9.59
C HIS A 579 9.44 -4.42 -10.46
N ASP A 580 9.74 -5.58 -9.89
CA ASP A 580 10.27 -6.71 -10.63
C ASP A 580 9.18 -7.36 -11.48
N VAL A 581 9.38 -7.44 -12.82
CA VAL A 581 8.45 -8.06 -13.77
C VAL A 581 9.15 -9.17 -14.56
N ALA A 582 8.51 -10.35 -14.61
CA ALA A 582 8.95 -11.51 -15.37
C ALA A 582 7.91 -11.97 -16.42
N ALA A 583 6.65 -11.56 -16.29
CA ALA A 583 5.57 -11.86 -17.22
C ALA A 583 4.89 -10.57 -17.68
N VAL A 584 4.79 -10.35 -18.98
CA VAL A 584 4.18 -9.17 -19.58
C VAL A 584 3.01 -9.59 -20.45
N PHE A 585 1.83 -9.06 -20.17
CA PHE A 585 0.60 -9.29 -20.94
C PHE A 585 0.22 -8.00 -21.66
N LEU A 586 0.69 -7.82 -22.89
CA LEU A 586 0.32 -6.67 -23.71
C LEU A 586 -1.07 -6.92 -24.30
N ILE A 587 -2.06 -6.13 -23.88
CA ILE A 587 -3.45 -6.27 -24.32
C ILE A 587 -3.78 -5.23 -25.37
N SER A 588 -4.45 -5.67 -26.44
CA SER A 588 -5.19 -4.79 -27.35
C SER A 588 -6.68 -4.97 -27.11
N VAL A 589 -7.32 -3.97 -26.51
CA VAL A 589 -8.74 -4.03 -26.12
C VAL A 589 -9.65 -3.79 -27.32
N SER A 590 -10.74 -4.56 -27.42
CA SER A 590 -11.76 -4.43 -28.46
C SER A 590 -12.50 -3.09 -28.37
N CYS A 591 -12.80 -2.51 -29.55
CA CYS A 591 -13.73 -1.39 -29.69
C CYS A 591 -15.19 -1.81 -29.51
N SER A 592 -15.52 -3.12 -29.60
CA SER A 592 -16.90 -3.61 -29.49
C SER A 592 -17.39 -3.54 -28.03
N GLU A 593 -18.66 -3.17 -27.86
CA GLU A 593 -19.35 -3.07 -26.60
C GLU A 593 -20.07 -4.38 -26.26
N ASP A 594 -19.33 -5.48 -26.11
CA ASP A 594 -19.92 -6.80 -25.85
C ASP A 594 -19.63 -7.32 -24.41
N GLU A 595 -20.42 -8.28 -24.00
CA GLU A 595 -20.28 -8.96 -22.71
C GLU A 595 -18.98 -9.76 -22.61
N LYS A 596 -18.40 -10.17 -23.75
CA LYS A 596 -17.16 -10.94 -23.82
C LYS A 596 -15.96 -10.12 -23.34
N THR A 597 -15.88 -8.84 -23.70
CA THR A 597 -14.84 -7.93 -23.21
C THR A 597 -14.91 -7.73 -21.70
N ARG A 598 -16.13 -7.61 -21.15
CA ARG A 598 -16.33 -7.52 -19.69
C ARG A 598 -15.85 -8.79 -18.97
N LEU A 599 -16.20 -9.95 -19.53
CA LEU A 599 -15.80 -11.24 -18.99
C LEU A 599 -14.28 -11.46 -19.06
N PHE A 600 -13.68 -11.07 -20.18
CA PHE A 600 -12.23 -11.08 -20.37
C PHE A 600 -11.53 -10.28 -19.27
N ASN A 601 -11.92 -9.02 -19.03
CA ASN A 601 -11.30 -8.15 -18.04
C ASN A 601 -11.42 -8.73 -16.61
N LYS A 602 -12.58 -9.31 -16.26
CA LYS A 602 -12.80 -10.01 -14.98
C LYS A 602 -11.85 -11.18 -14.80
N ASN A 603 -11.74 -12.06 -15.80
CA ASN A 603 -10.91 -13.25 -15.72
C ASN A 603 -9.41 -12.89 -15.77
N MET A 604 -9.04 -11.87 -16.57
CA MET A 604 -7.67 -11.36 -16.62
C MET A 604 -7.21 -10.81 -15.25
N ALA A 605 -8.06 -10.01 -14.59
CA ALA A 605 -7.79 -9.52 -13.24
C ALA A 605 -7.57 -10.67 -12.24
N SER A 606 -8.37 -11.73 -12.31
CA SER A 606 -8.22 -12.91 -11.45
C SER A 606 -6.91 -13.67 -11.72
N LEU A 607 -6.52 -13.81 -12.98
CA LEU A 607 -5.27 -14.47 -13.39
C LEU A 607 -4.03 -13.72 -12.86
N LEU A 608 -4.00 -12.38 -12.99
CA LEU A 608 -2.86 -11.57 -12.59
C LEU A 608 -2.58 -11.64 -11.09
N MET A 609 -3.60 -11.86 -10.28
CA MET A 609 -3.50 -11.96 -8.83
C MET A 609 -3.23 -13.38 -8.33
N ASP A 610 -3.33 -14.39 -9.19
CA ASP A 610 -2.98 -15.77 -8.83
C ASP A 610 -1.45 -15.96 -8.88
N LYS A 611 -0.82 -15.70 -7.73
CA LYS A 611 0.64 -15.80 -7.57
C LYS A 611 1.18 -17.20 -7.94
N GLU A 612 0.43 -18.26 -7.60
CA GLU A 612 0.84 -19.64 -7.89
C GLU A 612 0.79 -19.91 -9.40
N ALA A 613 -0.27 -19.44 -10.07
CA ALA A 613 -0.41 -19.56 -11.51
C ALA A 613 0.69 -18.78 -12.26
N ILE A 614 0.97 -17.53 -11.85
CA ILE A 614 2.02 -16.72 -12.45
C ILE A 614 3.41 -17.30 -12.19
N CYS A 615 3.72 -17.71 -10.97
CA CYS A 615 5.01 -18.37 -10.67
C CYS A 615 5.20 -19.65 -11.47
N SER A 616 4.15 -20.45 -11.64
CA SER A 616 4.18 -21.65 -12.49
C SER A 616 4.38 -21.32 -13.96
N LEU A 617 3.70 -20.26 -14.47
CA LEU A 617 3.85 -19.78 -15.83
C LEU A 617 5.29 -19.31 -16.12
N VAL A 618 5.85 -18.47 -15.26
CA VAL A 618 7.23 -17.97 -15.39
C VAL A 618 8.24 -19.10 -15.32
N LYS A 619 7.99 -20.13 -14.48
CA LYS A 619 8.88 -21.27 -14.31
C LYS A 619 8.85 -22.25 -15.50
N HIS A 620 7.70 -22.51 -16.08
CA HIS A 620 7.51 -23.53 -17.12
C HIS A 620 7.43 -22.97 -18.54
N GLN A 621 7.12 -21.72 -18.71
CA GLN A 621 7.11 -20.93 -19.96
C GLN A 621 6.55 -21.68 -21.18
N SER A 622 5.45 -22.42 -21.02
CA SER A 622 4.81 -23.23 -22.06
C SER A 622 3.37 -22.80 -22.28
N PHE A 623 2.99 -22.57 -23.56
CA PHE A 623 1.63 -22.20 -23.93
C PHE A 623 0.60 -23.25 -23.54
N SER A 624 0.88 -24.54 -23.78
CA SER A 624 -0.03 -25.63 -23.41
C SER A 624 -0.27 -25.72 -21.91
N ASN A 625 0.78 -25.48 -21.10
CA ASN A 625 0.68 -25.43 -19.65
C ASN A 625 -0.14 -24.19 -19.19
N PHE A 626 0.10 -23.04 -19.80
CA PHE A 626 -0.66 -21.81 -19.54
C PHE A 626 -2.16 -21.98 -19.83
N VAL A 627 -2.50 -22.48 -21.05
CA VAL A 627 -3.91 -22.75 -21.41
C VAL A 627 -4.52 -23.77 -20.47
N GLY A 628 -3.78 -24.86 -20.13
CA GLY A 628 -4.23 -25.83 -19.14
C GLY A 628 -4.52 -25.20 -17.77
N GLN A 629 -3.71 -24.25 -17.31
CA GLN A 629 -3.93 -23.55 -16.05
C GLN A 629 -5.18 -22.66 -16.07
N ILE A 630 -5.38 -21.85 -17.12
CA ILE A 630 -6.55 -20.96 -17.22
C ILE A 630 -7.86 -21.72 -17.45
N THR A 631 -7.82 -22.90 -18.04
CA THR A 631 -8.99 -23.78 -18.25
C THR A 631 -9.23 -24.73 -17.07
N SER A 632 -8.19 -25.11 -16.32
CA SER A 632 -8.28 -26.10 -15.22
C SER A 632 -8.20 -25.49 -13.80
N SER A 633 -8.19 -24.18 -13.65
CA SER A 633 -8.12 -23.48 -12.34
C SER A 633 -9.25 -23.85 -11.34
N GLY A 634 -10.02 -24.89 -11.62
CA GLY A 634 -10.98 -25.55 -10.73
C GLY A 634 -10.45 -26.75 -9.91
N ASP A 635 -9.30 -27.34 -10.28
CA ASP A 635 -8.84 -28.64 -9.71
C ASP A 635 -7.68 -28.52 -8.68
N GLY A 636 -7.06 -27.34 -8.52
CA GLY A 636 -5.86 -27.16 -7.68
C GLY A 636 -6.09 -27.29 -6.17
N LEU A 637 -7.32 -27.32 -5.67
CA LEU A 637 -7.65 -27.42 -4.24
C LEU A 637 -8.01 -28.84 -3.77
N ARG A 638 -7.93 -29.85 -4.65
CA ARG A 638 -8.21 -31.27 -4.28
C ARG A 638 -7.06 -32.02 -3.60
N LYS A 639 -5.90 -31.39 -3.35
CA LYS A 639 -4.76 -32.05 -2.68
C LYS A 639 -4.22 -31.28 -1.48
N ARG A 640 -5.04 -30.94 -0.52
CA ARG A 640 -4.63 -30.78 0.88
C ARG A 640 -5.86 -31.03 1.76
N GLY A 641 -6.17 -32.32 1.97
CA GLY A 641 -6.91 -32.83 3.08
C GLY A 641 -5.99 -33.04 4.26
#